data_520833ef292d1aca16e7c17bdf6d5a19
#
_entry.id   520833ef292d1aca16e7c17bdf6d5a19
#
_cell.length_a   1.000
_cell.length_b   1.000
_cell.length_c   1.000
_cell.angle_alpha   90.00
_cell.angle_beta   90.00
_cell.angle_gamma   90.00
#
_symmetry.space_group_name_H-M   'P 1'
#
loop_
_entity.id
_entity.type
_entity.pdbx_description
1 polymer ?
#
loop_
_entity_poly.entity_id
_entity_poly.type
_entity_poly.pdbx_seq_one_letter_code
_entity_poly.pdbx_strand_id
1 'polypeptide(L)'
;MKDFIIWGINNMKKNKKRLLISTLVLFVIWSCVTIYIVFNDKRGINEEKVLGFESVTVINNINVSVGENFYVKDEGNKLVIHDFNDNIISEYTEEFTNYEIFDKRFIIVTNKNIKKIINKDGEILINGTQIKVSNDNKYVLVDNAVYDNNLNKIYVLDFTGNFEYFAEFGNDLLIIEPYEKESKSIVVDLINKKVLWRNFENSSLYNNDEGMTYFRFTKNNKGYLIDTRTKEVLYEGITYDNANYIEYNIFTYNNIIYYIDGDKIYKDNTKINNKYKMSKDKCQTGYKLKDNNDKIVVDKCMYAYKILFDDAILGIDTDNYILFYKDKEISGGEITLEGDYIKVAAVFDLLGDGTTYKYYDKSLKQLNINENININYLTNNVYSGYDYQSFKYYFLDKNLNEIAKDFYNINCYNNGYCDVFKNANEHYLYKDGKKIIDEIFVNIKINDEHIILETLYKTYIIKLGNNKIKKINFDVFYDIDLDDIIEKYDLEKIELKINKNEELFKKYAYIVENNDMLLDYKKEVYDIFEIIVDKKEYLDEFYFLHKLGYLNISKADILQDGKAFGTYQDFDTRIDLVTDKDSVLYHELIHFVDFSFNNKQSTTLYRCDNKVDVYDAIPNIPDNCEYVIFTYSNYITEAGAEIFTSKYFTKNVSAYSFGTYYLEALEYIYGSSALNKWYYDDTNYFVKVLYDGFNDEKIVMNVLNALSDTTSLDVTYKHTGYLLDVLIDLYKKNIKEDYLSDKKFVFLLKPMLDFMNADNSKYYKELNNYDYELNFLDNLKKDINYDYYNYYVEPIIINDKMYLSWYVWNLSGTKNAIIWIDYDFDKGDVKDFKILEE
;
A
#
# COMPACT_ATOMS: atom_id res chain seq x y z
N MET A 1 17.10 1.51 60.74
CA MET A 1 15.74 1.69 60.15
C MET A 1 14.77 0.59 60.61
N LYS A 2 15.16 -0.69 60.57
CA LYS A 2 14.29 -1.84 60.98
C LYS A 2 13.84 -1.74 62.42
N ASP A 3 14.73 -1.43 63.36
CA ASP A 3 14.45 -1.30 64.78
C ASP A 3 13.62 -0.08 65.16
N PHE A 4 13.72 1.00 64.37
CA PHE A 4 12.94 2.22 64.55
C PHE A 4 11.47 2.04 64.10
N ILE A 5 11.26 1.27 63.05
CA ILE A 5 9.92 0.92 62.55
C ILE A 5 9.23 -0.03 63.52
N ILE A 6 9.93 -1.02 64.07
CA ILE A 6 9.40 -1.99 65.05
C ILE A 6 9.06 -1.30 66.37
N TRP A 7 9.87 -0.35 66.84
CA TRP A 7 9.62 0.46 68.07
C TRP A 7 8.35 1.36 67.87
N GLY A 8 8.22 2.01 66.71
CA GLY A 8 7.06 2.87 66.41
C GLY A 8 5.76 2.07 66.36
N ILE A 9 5.78 0.88 65.78
CA ILE A 9 4.59 0.00 65.65
C ILE A 9 4.15 -0.53 67.03
N ASN A 10 5.08 -0.81 67.96
CA ASN A 10 4.78 -1.37 69.28
C ASN A 10 4.08 -0.37 70.22
N ASN A 11 4.25 0.92 70.04
CA ASN A 11 3.71 1.98 70.86
C ASN A 11 2.38 2.56 70.37
N MET A 12 1.80 2.06 69.29
CA MET A 12 0.54 2.57 68.73
C MET A 12 -0.70 1.86 69.32
N LYS A 13 -1.80 2.63 69.55
CA LYS A 13 -3.11 2.01 69.90
C LYS A 13 -3.56 1.03 68.87
N LYS A 14 -4.18 -0.08 69.29
CA LYS A 14 -4.51 -1.28 68.51
C LYS A 14 -5.14 -0.99 67.12
N ASN A 15 -6.01 0.04 67.03
CA ASN A 15 -6.66 0.40 65.75
C ASN A 15 -5.73 1.18 64.81
N LYS A 16 -4.85 2.02 65.34
CA LYS A 16 -3.81 2.73 64.52
C LYS A 16 -2.74 1.72 64.02
N LYS A 17 -2.43 0.71 64.85
CA LYS A 17 -1.51 -0.38 64.49
C LYS A 17 -2.06 -1.22 63.33
N ARG A 18 -3.37 -1.54 63.32
CA ARG A 18 -4.00 -2.24 62.22
C ARG A 18 -4.04 -1.41 60.96
N LEU A 19 -4.37 -0.12 61.03
CA LEU A 19 -4.37 0.81 59.90
C LEU A 19 -2.98 0.94 59.29
N LEU A 20 -1.96 1.11 60.13
CA LEU A 20 -0.55 1.24 59.67
C LEU A 20 -0.07 -0.06 58.97
N ILE A 21 -0.40 -1.22 59.54
CA ILE A 21 -0.03 -2.50 58.96
C ILE A 21 -0.77 -2.72 57.63
N SER A 22 -2.04 -2.40 57.52
CA SER A 22 -2.79 -2.51 56.23
C SER A 22 -2.26 -1.52 55.19
N THR A 23 -1.89 -0.30 55.58
CA THR A 23 -1.29 0.68 54.66
C THR A 23 0.10 0.22 54.19
N LEU A 24 0.90 -0.35 55.09
CA LEU A 24 2.22 -0.90 54.74
C LEU A 24 2.10 -2.13 53.84
N VAL A 25 1.11 -3.00 54.08
CA VAL A 25 0.81 -4.16 53.21
C VAL A 25 0.35 -3.69 51.84
N LEU A 26 -0.56 -2.71 51.77
CA LEU A 26 -1.00 -2.14 50.49
C LEU A 26 0.16 -1.44 49.75
N PHE A 27 1.05 -0.76 50.46
CA PHE A 27 2.23 -0.13 49.85
C PHE A 27 3.21 -1.18 49.31
N VAL A 28 3.43 -2.27 50.04
CA VAL A 28 4.27 -3.39 49.58
C VAL A 28 3.63 -4.08 48.38
N ILE A 29 2.29 -4.31 48.40
CA ILE A 29 1.58 -4.88 47.29
C ILE A 29 1.65 -3.94 46.07
N TRP A 30 1.42 -2.64 46.26
CA TRP A 30 1.52 -1.62 45.22
C TRP A 30 2.95 -1.53 44.65
N SER A 31 3.97 -1.53 45.52
CA SER A 31 5.38 -1.58 45.09
C SER A 31 5.72 -2.86 44.34
N CYS A 32 5.21 -4.02 44.79
CA CYS A 32 5.38 -5.29 44.08
C CYS A 32 4.65 -5.31 42.74
N VAL A 33 3.43 -4.73 42.64
CA VAL A 33 2.68 -4.58 41.41
C VAL A 33 3.39 -3.60 40.47
N THR A 34 3.90 -2.46 40.98
CA THR A 34 4.67 -1.49 40.20
C THR A 34 5.98 -2.10 39.71
N ILE A 35 6.69 -2.81 40.58
CA ILE A 35 7.89 -3.57 40.21
C ILE A 35 7.54 -4.66 39.19
N TYR A 36 6.43 -5.37 39.38
CA TYR A 36 5.95 -6.39 38.43
C TYR A 36 5.53 -5.80 37.08
N ILE A 37 4.85 -4.63 37.06
CA ILE A 37 4.51 -3.90 35.84
C ILE A 37 5.78 -3.38 35.17
N VAL A 38 6.69 -2.71 35.89
CA VAL A 38 7.97 -2.22 35.36
C VAL A 38 8.89 -3.36 34.94
N PHE A 39 8.87 -4.51 35.62
CA PHE A 39 9.59 -5.70 35.17
C PHE A 39 8.88 -6.47 34.06
N ASN A 40 7.55 -6.40 33.94
CA ASN A 40 6.83 -6.96 32.78
C ASN A 40 6.82 -5.99 31.59
N ASP A 41 6.79 -4.67 31.78
CA ASP A 41 7.10 -3.71 30.70
C ASP A 41 8.56 -3.88 30.23
N LYS A 42 9.49 -4.16 31.14
CA LYS A 42 10.84 -4.58 30.73
C LYS A 42 10.91 -6.05 30.24
N ARG A 43 9.89 -6.89 30.48
CA ARG A 43 9.76 -8.25 29.91
C ARG A 43 8.88 -8.29 28.67
N GLY A 44 8.20 -7.19 28.32
CA GLY A 44 7.74 -6.88 26.98
C GLY A 44 8.89 -6.63 26.00
N ILE A 45 10.11 -6.42 26.51
CA ILE A 45 11.35 -6.68 25.80
C ILE A 45 11.46 -8.21 25.75
N ASN A 46 10.83 -8.79 24.72
CA ASN A 46 10.93 -10.14 24.26
C ASN A 46 12.13 -10.90 24.81
N GLU A 47 11.92 -12.12 25.34
CA GLU A 47 12.93 -13.16 25.31
C GLU A 47 13.72 -12.97 24.03
N GLU A 48 15.03 -12.76 24.12
CA GLU A 48 15.93 -12.55 22.98
C GLU A 48 15.63 -13.63 21.96
N LYS A 49 14.74 -13.31 20.98
CA LYS A 49 14.50 -14.21 19.85
C LYS A 49 15.77 -14.22 19.08
N VAL A 50 16.50 -15.27 19.25
CA VAL A 50 17.77 -15.51 18.64
C VAL A 50 17.52 -15.66 17.15
N LEU A 51 17.75 -14.59 16.41
CA LEU A 51 17.73 -14.62 14.96
C LEU A 51 19.03 -15.29 14.50
N GLY A 52 18.94 -16.24 13.59
CA GLY A 52 20.11 -16.93 13.03
C GLY A 52 20.83 -16.07 11.98
N PHE A 53 21.27 -14.88 12.38
CA PHE A 53 21.98 -13.93 11.51
C PHE A 53 23.49 -14.01 11.75
N GLU A 54 24.27 -13.87 10.67
CA GLU A 54 25.74 -13.85 10.74
C GLU A 54 26.27 -12.42 10.92
N SER A 55 25.70 -11.45 10.17
CA SER A 55 26.07 -10.05 10.24
C SER A 55 24.89 -9.16 9.85
N VAL A 56 24.93 -7.90 10.24
CA VAL A 56 24.02 -6.83 9.83
C VAL A 56 24.83 -5.65 9.34
N THR A 57 24.55 -5.23 8.10
CA THR A 57 25.08 -3.99 7.52
C THR A 57 23.97 -2.97 7.52
N VAL A 58 24.21 -1.76 8.03
CA VAL A 58 23.23 -0.66 8.09
C VAL A 58 23.63 0.40 7.08
N ILE A 59 22.71 0.78 6.22
CA ILE A 59 22.95 1.73 5.15
C ILE A 59 21.99 2.91 5.32
N ASN A 60 22.54 4.13 5.29
CA ASN A 60 21.76 5.37 5.38
C ASN A 60 21.11 5.70 4.01
N ASN A 61 20.39 4.76 3.44
CA ASN A 61 19.64 4.92 2.20
C ASN A 61 18.58 3.84 2.07
N ILE A 62 17.58 4.09 1.27
CA ILE A 62 16.57 3.16 0.78
C ILE A 62 16.88 2.81 -0.68
N ASN A 63 16.31 1.69 -1.20
CA ASN A 63 16.50 1.22 -2.57
C ASN A 63 17.94 0.76 -2.89
N VAL A 64 18.40 -0.26 -2.20
CA VAL A 64 19.66 -0.94 -2.54
C VAL A 64 19.39 -2.31 -3.17
N SER A 65 20.27 -2.70 -4.10
CA SER A 65 20.33 -4.06 -4.63
C SER A 65 21.56 -4.77 -4.09
N VAL A 66 21.42 -6.04 -3.71
CA VAL A 66 22.47 -6.77 -2.99
C VAL A 66 23.02 -7.91 -3.83
N GLY A 67 24.34 -7.89 -4.04
CA GLY A 67 25.11 -8.97 -4.63
C GLY A 67 25.71 -9.93 -3.57
N GLU A 68 26.64 -10.78 -3.98
CA GLU A 68 27.27 -11.76 -3.07
C GLU A 68 28.16 -11.08 -2.01
N ASN A 69 29.00 -10.10 -2.42
CA ASN A 69 29.96 -9.42 -1.57
C ASN A 69 29.93 -7.89 -1.72
N PHE A 70 28.85 -7.34 -2.26
CA PHE A 70 28.65 -5.92 -2.48
C PHE A 70 27.16 -5.58 -2.47
N TYR A 71 26.86 -4.30 -2.34
CA TYR A 71 25.56 -3.75 -2.65
C TYR A 71 25.68 -2.52 -3.56
N VAL A 72 24.63 -2.22 -4.28
CA VAL A 72 24.55 -1.10 -5.23
C VAL A 72 23.54 -0.11 -4.69
N LYS A 73 23.96 1.14 -4.61
CA LYS A 73 23.14 2.29 -4.26
C LYS A 73 22.88 3.11 -5.51
N ASP A 74 21.63 3.38 -5.80
CA ASP A 74 21.20 4.29 -6.86
C ASP A 74 21.13 5.73 -6.30
N GLU A 75 21.95 6.62 -6.82
CA GLU A 75 21.95 8.04 -6.48
C GLU A 75 21.31 8.90 -7.59
N GLY A 76 20.48 8.27 -8.44
CA GLY A 76 19.73 8.91 -9.52
C GLY A 76 20.56 9.20 -10.77
N ASN A 77 21.76 9.72 -10.62
CA ASN A 77 22.67 10.05 -11.71
C ASN A 77 23.90 9.12 -11.82
N LYS A 78 24.10 8.28 -10.82
CA LYS A 78 25.17 7.27 -10.78
C LYS A 78 24.81 6.10 -9.91
N LEU A 79 25.39 4.94 -10.17
CA LEU A 79 25.36 3.78 -9.29
C LEU A 79 26.65 3.75 -8.47
N VAL A 80 26.54 3.73 -7.15
CA VAL A 80 27.68 3.58 -6.24
C VAL A 80 27.69 2.15 -5.71
N ILE A 81 28.81 1.46 -5.93
CA ILE A 81 28.99 0.06 -5.52
C ILE A 81 29.82 0.04 -4.25
N HIS A 82 29.29 -0.57 -3.20
CA HIS A 82 29.87 -0.63 -1.87
C HIS A 82 30.16 -2.07 -1.45
N ASP A 83 31.16 -2.25 -0.58
CA ASP A 83 31.27 -3.47 0.21
C ASP A 83 30.33 -3.46 1.42
N PHE A 84 30.21 -4.58 2.16
CA PHE A 84 29.35 -4.64 3.35
C PHE A 84 29.92 -3.92 4.59
N ASN A 85 31.04 -3.23 4.49
CA ASN A 85 31.55 -2.31 5.49
C ASN A 85 31.28 -0.84 5.11
N ASP A 86 30.44 -0.61 4.11
CA ASP A 86 30.07 0.71 3.56
C ASP A 86 31.21 1.45 2.85
N ASN A 87 32.30 0.75 2.47
CA ASN A 87 33.37 1.35 1.68
C ASN A 87 32.97 1.34 0.21
N ILE A 88 33.19 2.45 -0.49
CA ILE A 88 32.97 2.53 -1.94
C ILE A 88 34.00 1.64 -2.65
N ILE A 89 33.53 0.68 -3.44
CA ILE A 89 34.35 -0.14 -4.33
C ILE A 89 34.55 0.61 -5.63
N SER A 90 33.47 1.09 -6.25
CA SER A 90 33.47 1.78 -7.53
C SER A 90 32.21 2.61 -7.74
N GLU A 91 32.25 3.45 -8.78
CA GLU A 91 31.10 4.24 -9.24
C GLU A 91 30.87 4.01 -10.72
N TYR A 92 29.60 3.86 -11.14
CA TYR A 92 29.20 3.87 -12.53
C TYR A 92 28.45 5.18 -12.81
N THR A 93 29.02 6.03 -13.67
CA THR A 93 28.56 7.41 -13.88
C THR A 93 27.97 7.64 -15.27
N GLU A 94 27.85 6.60 -16.11
CA GLU A 94 27.15 6.74 -17.38
C GLU A 94 25.63 6.75 -17.14
N GLU A 95 24.90 7.45 -17.99
CA GLU A 95 23.45 7.55 -17.95
C GLU A 95 22.79 6.16 -17.97
N PHE A 96 21.82 5.93 -17.10
CA PHE A 96 21.03 4.71 -17.03
C PHE A 96 19.57 5.00 -16.71
N THR A 97 18.70 4.08 -17.06
CA THR A 97 17.25 4.15 -16.75
C THR A 97 16.81 3.08 -15.73
N ASN A 98 17.58 2.00 -15.65
CA ASN A 98 17.31 0.89 -14.72
C ASN A 98 18.56 0.03 -14.54
N TYR A 99 18.61 -0.71 -13.44
CA TYR A 99 19.65 -1.73 -13.22
C TYR A 99 19.09 -2.94 -12.46
N GLU A 100 19.77 -4.08 -12.63
CA GLU A 100 19.46 -5.33 -11.92
C GLU A 100 20.72 -6.13 -11.61
N ILE A 101 20.72 -6.92 -10.54
CA ILE A 101 21.86 -7.79 -10.22
C ILE A 101 21.67 -9.16 -10.89
N PHE A 102 22.65 -9.59 -11.64
CA PHE A 102 22.72 -10.89 -12.29
C PHE A 102 23.71 -11.81 -11.58
N ASP A 103 23.25 -13.02 -11.26
CA ASP A 103 24.04 -14.10 -10.61
C ASP A 103 24.78 -13.63 -9.35
N LYS A 104 24.21 -12.65 -8.61
CA LYS A 104 24.81 -12.05 -7.41
C LYS A 104 26.20 -11.40 -7.60
N ARG A 105 26.79 -11.46 -8.80
CA ARG A 105 28.17 -11.03 -9.11
C ARG A 105 28.25 -9.87 -10.08
N PHE A 106 27.27 -9.71 -10.93
CA PHE A 106 27.27 -8.73 -12.01
C PHE A 106 26.06 -7.82 -11.92
N ILE A 107 26.20 -6.65 -12.51
CA ILE A 107 25.13 -5.65 -12.58
C ILE A 107 24.80 -5.47 -14.07
N ILE A 108 23.53 -5.63 -14.43
CA ILE A 108 22.99 -5.29 -15.75
C ILE A 108 22.46 -3.87 -15.67
N VAL A 109 23.06 -2.97 -16.40
CA VAL A 109 22.66 -1.57 -16.47
C VAL A 109 21.95 -1.31 -17.79
N THR A 110 20.78 -0.70 -17.75
CA THR A 110 19.97 -0.40 -18.93
C THR A 110 19.93 1.12 -19.16
N ASN A 111 20.19 1.55 -20.38
CA ASN A 111 19.96 2.91 -20.85
C ASN A 111 19.22 2.88 -22.18
N LYS A 112 17.96 3.28 -22.21
CA LYS A 112 17.07 3.21 -23.40
C LYS A 112 17.14 1.81 -24.04
N ASN A 113 17.82 1.71 -25.20
CA ASN A 113 17.94 0.45 -25.95
C ASN A 113 19.32 -0.24 -25.77
N ILE A 114 20.16 0.26 -24.89
CA ILE A 114 21.48 -0.32 -24.63
C ILE A 114 21.50 -0.93 -23.25
N LYS A 115 21.95 -2.18 -23.17
CA LYS A 115 22.17 -2.87 -21.90
C LYS A 115 23.65 -3.22 -21.76
N LYS A 116 24.18 -3.07 -20.55
CA LYS A 116 25.58 -3.38 -20.23
C LYS A 116 25.64 -4.32 -19.05
N ILE A 117 26.53 -5.28 -19.09
CA ILE A 117 26.89 -6.09 -17.94
C ILE A 117 28.20 -5.54 -17.39
N ILE A 118 28.18 -5.08 -16.12
CA ILE A 118 29.36 -4.59 -15.42
C ILE A 118 29.68 -5.48 -14.22
N ASN A 119 30.94 -5.50 -13.80
CA ASN A 119 31.34 -6.13 -12.55
C ASN A 119 31.24 -5.14 -11.38
N LYS A 120 31.53 -5.61 -10.16
CA LYS A 120 31.54 -4.78 -8.95
C LYS A 120 32.57 -3.65 -8.98
N ASP A 121 33.61 -3.75 -9.84
CA ASP A 121 34.63 -2.73 -9.98
C ASP A 121 34.25 -1.66 -11.02
N GLY A 122 32.99 -1.71 -11.53
CA GLY A 122 32.44 -0.78 -12.51
C GLY A 122 32.89 -1.01 -13.95
N GLU A 123 33.64 -2.05 -14.19
CA GLU A 123 34.16 -2.36 -15.54
C GLU A 123 33.06 -2.96 -16.41
N ILE A 124 32.92 -2.43 -17.63
CA ILE A 124 31.95 -2.94 -18.61
C ILE A 124 32.55 -4.21 -19.25
N LEU A 125 31.87 -5.34 -19.00
CA LEU A 125 32.29 -6.63 -19.50
C LEU A 125 31.64 -6.97 -20.85
N ILE A 126 30.37 -6.65 -21.01
CA ILE A 126 29.57 -6.93 -22.20
C ILE A 126 28.60 -5.79 -22.48
N ASN A 127 28.41 -5.46 -23.76
CA ASN A 127 27.40 -4.52 -24.26
C ASN A 127 26.46 -5.23 -25.22
N GLY A 128 25.18 -4.90 -25.18
CA GLY A 128 24.18 -5.39 -26.11
C GLY A 128 22.92 -4.52 -26.14
N THR A 129 22.03 -4.82 -27.06
CA THR A 129 20.71 -4.17 -27.15
C THR A 129 19.62 -4.99 -26.46
N GLN A 130 19.80 -6.30 -26.42
CA GLN A 130 18.92 -7.25 -25.74
C GLN A 130 19.75 -8.12 -24.80
N ILE A 131 19.31 -8.22 -23.55
CA ILE A 131 19.87 -9.14 -22.56
C ILE A 131 18.69 -9.93 -21.96
N LYS A 132 18.82 -11.27 -21.98
CA LYS A 132 17.88 -12.19 -21.34
C LYS A 132 18.65 -13.17 -20.48
N VAL A 133 18.27 -13.27 -19.22
CA VAL A 133 18.89 -14.17 -18.24
C VAL A 133 18.03 -15.42 -18.06
N SER A 134 18.65 -16.59 -17.92
CA SER A 134 17.94 -17.82 -17.55
C SER A 134 17.46 -17.76 -16.09
N ASN A 135 16.31 -18.37 -15.79
CA ASN A 135 15.72 -18.35 -14.44
C ASN A 135 16.64 -18.94 -13.36
N ASP A 136 17.54 -19.83 -13.74
CA ASP A 136 18.53 -20.47 -12.85
C ASP A 136 19.89 -19.74 -12.85
N ASN A 137 19.98 -18.58 -13.51
CA ASN A 137 21.18 -17.76 -13.66
C ASN A 137 22.39 -18.47 -14.28
N LYS A 138 22.19 -19.61 -14.98
CA LYS A 138 23.30 -20.31 -15.62
C LYS A 138 23.74 -19.70 -16.94
N TYR A 139 22.81 -19.03 -17.63
CA TYR A 139 23.02 -18.52 -18.96
C TYR A 139 22.53 -17.10 -19.10
N VAL A 140 23.22 -16.33 -19.93
CA VAL A 140 22.76 -15.02 -20.38
C VAL A 140 22.87 -14.91 -21.89
N LEU A 141 21.81 -14.55 -22.55
CA LEU A 141 21.78 -14.21 -23.97
C LEU A 141 21.98 -12.71 -24.11
N VAL A 142 22.98 -12.30 -24.87
CA VAL A 142 23.22 -10.91 -25.23
C VAL A 142 23.19 -10.80 -26.74
N ASP A 143 22.21 -10.13 -27.29
CA ASP A 143 21.93 -10.07 -28.72
C ASP A 143 21.89 -11.48 -29.36
N ASN A 144 22.91 -11.84 -30.15
CA ASN A 144 23.02 -13.15 -30.80
C ASN A 144 24.02 -14.10 -30.14
N ALA A 145 24.55 -13.74 -28.96
CA ALA A 145 25.58 -14.55 -28.31
C ALA A 145 25.10 -15.03 -26.93
N VAL A 146 25.27 -16.32 -26.65
CA VAL A 146 24.96 -16.91 -25.35
C VAL A 146 26.26 -17.05 -24.56
N TYR A 147 26.18 -16.65 -23.31
CA TYR A 147 27.29 -16.73 -22.35
C TYR A 147 26.89 -17.63 -21.17
N ASP A 148 27.84 -18.28 -20.55
CA ASP A 148 27.66 -18.93 -19.26
C ASP A 148 27.63 -17.88 -18.12
N ASN A 149 27.39 -18.31 -16.89
CA ASN A 149 27.36 -17.45 -15.73
C ASN A 149 28.74 -16.88 -15.32
N ASN A 150 29.84 -17.29 -15.98
CA ASN A 150 31.15 -16.67 -15.84
C ASN A 150 31.44 -15.69 -17.01
N LEU A 151 30.41 -15.40 -17.80
CA LEU A 151 30.48 -14.55 -19.00
C LEU A 151 31.42 -15.09 -20.09
N ASN A 152 31.69 -16.41 -20.10
CA ASN A 152 32.37 -17.06 -21.23
C ASN A 152 31.37 -17.26 -22.36
N LYS A 153 31.74 -16.84 -23.57
CA LYS A 153 30.89 -17.04 -24.73
C LYS A 153 30.83 -18.53 -25.09
N ILE A 154 29.64 -19.13 -25.04
CA ILE A 154 29.45 -20.56 -25.27
C ILE A 154 28.83 -20.87 -26.63
N TYR A 155 27.96 -19.97 -27.14
CA TYR A 155 27.32 -20.19 -28.42
C TYR A 155 27.04 -18.87 -29.12
N VAL A 156 27.00 -18.86 -30.45
CA VAL A 156 26.58 -17.71 -31.27
C VAL A 156 25.45 -18.17 -32.18
N LEU A 157 24.35 -17.47 -32.13
CA LEU A 157 23.20 -17.70 -32.97
C LEU A 157 23.53 -17.24 -34.40
N ASP A 158 23.17 -18.08 -35.34
CA ASP A 158 23.36 -17.81 -36.78
C ASP A 158 22.22 -16.90 -37.29
N PHE A 159 22.15 -15.69 -36.79
CA PHE A 159 21.23 -14.66 -37.26
C PHE A 159 22.01 -13.50 -37.89
N THR A 160 21.62 -13.14 -39.09
CA THR A 160 22.15 -11.97 -39.79
C THR A 160 21.09 -10.86 -39.76
N GLY A 161 21.18 -9.95 -38.80
CA GLY A 161 20.32 -8.78 -38.69
C GLY A 161 19.92 -8.43 -37.25
N ASN A 162 19.47 -7.22 -37.03
CA ASN A 162 18.81 -6.78 -35.78
C ASN A 162 17.35 -7.28 -35.80
N PHE A 163 17.11 -8.49 -35.35
CA PHE A 163 15.75 -9.02 -35.25
C PHE A 163 15.24 -8.86 -33.82
N GLU A 164 14.03 -8.35 -33.67
CA GLU A 164 13.26 -8.53 -32.45
C GLU A 164 12.80 -9.99 -32.38
N TYR A 165 13.09 -10.66 -31.29
CA TYR A 165 12.71 -12.05 -31.06
C TYR A 165 12.30 -12.29 -29.61
N PHE A 166 11.40 -13.26 -29.45
CA PHE A 166 11.11 -13.82 -28.15
C PHE A 166 12.15 -14.91 -27.83
N ALA A 167 12.76 -14.85 -26.66
CA ALA A 167 13.74 -15.83 -26.20
C ALA A 167 13.39 -16.35 -24.80
N GLU A 168 13.41 -17.67 -24.63
CA GLU A 168 13.21 -18.32 -23.35
C GLU A 168 14.27 -19.40 -23.11
N PHE A 169 14.60 -19.60 -21.83
CA PHE A 169 15.45 -20.70 -21.40
C PHE A 169 14.59 -21.77 -20.71
N GLY A 170 14.72 -23.01 -21.16
CA GLY A 170 14.17 -24.20 -20.53
C GLY A 170 15.29 -25.15 -20.12
N ASN A 171 15.74 -25.10 -18.88
CA ASN A 171 16.96 -25.76 -18.43
C ASN A 171 18.17 -25.38 -19.33
N ASP A 172 18.82 -26.36 -19.95
CA ASP A 172 19.97 -26.15 -20.86
C ASP A 172 19.56 -25.94 -22.34
N LEU A 173 18.30 -25.64 -22.61
CA LEU A 173 17.77 -25.28 -23.92
C LEU A 173 17.53 -23.77 -24.01
N LEU A 174 17.92 -23.19 -25.13
CA LEU A 174 17.51 -21.85 -25.54
C LEU A 174 16.51 -21.95 -26.67
N ILE A 175 15.36 -21.37 -26.49
CA ILE A 175 14.26 -21.33 -27.45
C ILE A 175 14.16 -19.92 -27.99
N ILE A 176 14.12 -19.75 -29.30
CA ILE A 176 14.01 -18.45 -29.96
C ILE A 176 12.92 -18.48 -30.99
N GLU A 177 11.99 -17.54 -30.87
CA GLU A 177 10.93 -17.26 -31.84
C GLU A 177 11.05 -15.80 -32.30
N PRO A 178 11.43 -15.56 -33.57
CA PRO A 178 11.40 -14.22 -34.14
C PRO A 178 9.99 -13.68 -34.28
N TYR A 179 9.78 -12.39 -34.08
CA TYR A 179 8.47 -11.75 -34.30
C TYR A 179 8.08 -11.65 -35.77
N GLU A 180 9.06 -11.68 -36.67
CA GLU A 180 8.81 -11.66 -38.11
C GLU A 180 8.49 -13.08 -38.63
N LYS A 181 7.35 -13.25 -39.31
CA LYS A 181 6.87 -14.54 -39.81
C LYS A 181 7.80 -15.25 -40.78
N GLU A 182 8.72 -14.54 -41.44
CA GLU A 182 9.71 -15.10 -42.36
C GLU A 182 10.97 -15.63 -41.67
N SER A 183 11.16 -15.30 -40.41
CA SER A 183 12.35 -15.71 -39.64
C SER A 183 12.10 -17.06 -38.96
N LYS A 184 13.18 -17.85 -38.86
CA LYS A 184 13.09 -19.26 -38.47
C LYS A 184 13.29 -19.43 -36.96
N SER A 185 12.25 -19.91 -36.26
CA SER A 185 12.40 -20.38 -34.90
C SER A 185 13.45 -21.48 -34.71
N ILE A 186 14.16 -21.44 -33.61
CA ILE A 186 15.20 -22.43 -33.28
C ILE A 186 15.17 -22.84 -31.81
N VAL A 187 15.52 -24.10 -31.54
CA VAL A 187 15.88 -24.58 -30.20
C VAL A 187 17.35 -25.03 -30.21
N VAL A 188 18.10 -24.46 -29.29
CA VAL A 188 19.54 -24.73 -29.15
C VAL A 188 19.83 -25.51 -27.86
N ASP A 189 20.53 -26.62 -27.96
CA ASP A 189 21.12 -27.33 -26.83
C ASP A 189 22.43 -26.63 -26.45
N LEU A 190 22.46 -25.93 -25.35
CA LEU A 190 23.61 -25.13 -24.91
C LEU A 190 24.77 -25.97 -24.40
N ILE A 191 24.51 -27.16 -23.85
CA ILE A 191 25.57 -28.11 -23.45
C ILE A 191 26.33 -28.66 -24.67
N ASN A 192 25.59 -29.20 -25.63
CA ASN A 192 26.15 -29.81 -26.81
C ASN A 192 26.43 -28.79 -27.94
N LYS A 193 26.07 -27.54 -27.74
CA LYS A 193 26.28 -26.40 -28.67
C LYS A 193 25.74 -26.68 -30.06
N LYS A 194 24.52 -27.24 -30.16
CA LYS A 194 23.90 -27.59 -31.42
C LYS A 194 22.43 -27.20 -31.47
N VAL A 195 21.96 -26.92 -32.67
CA VAL A 195 20.54 -26.71 -32.92
C VAL A 195 19.81 -28.06 -32.96
N LEU A 196 18.80 -28.23 -32.15
CA LEU A 196 17.96 -29.44 -32.08
C LEU A 196 16.76 -29.35 -33.05
N TRP A 197 16.07 -28.21 -33.04
CA TRP A 197 14.90 -28.00 -33.90
C TRP A 197 14.96 -26.64 -34.59
N ARG A 198 14.36 -26.57 -35.76
CA ARG A 198 14.22 -25.35 -36.57
C ARG A 198 12.81 -25.28 -37.17
N ASN A 199 12.35 -24.08 -37.45
CA ASN A 199 11.09 -23.82 -38.19
C ASN A 199 9.90 -24.45 -37.47
N PHE A 200 9.66 -24.11 -36.27
CA PHE A 200 8.46 -24.49 -35.50
C PHE A 200 7.61 -23.25 -35.24
N GLU A 201 6.38 -23.49 -34.83
CA GLU A 201 5.36 -22.48 -34.56
C GLU A 201 4.67 -22.82 -33.24
N ASN A 202 3.98 -21.83 -32.63
CA ASN A 202 3.16 -21.99 -31.43
C ASN A 202 3.91 -22.70 -30.29
N SER A 203 5.02 -22.14 -29.85
CA SER A 203 5.78 -22.71 -28.76
C SER A 203 5.32 -22.21 -27.39
N SER A 204 5.51 -23.06 -26.37
CA SER A 204 5.26 -22.70 -24.96
C SER A 204 6.11 -23.55 -24.03
N LEU A 205 6.57 -22.96 -22.94
CA LEU A 205 7.24 -23.67 -21.84
C LEU A 205 6.24 -23.94 -20.71
N TYR A 206 6.25 -25.16 -20.20
CA TYR A 206 5.40 -25.60 -19.10
C TYR A 206 6.24 -26.22 -17.99
N ASN A 207 5.83 -26.00 -16.75
CA ASN A 207 6.42 -26.67 -15.59
C ASN A 207 5.42 -27.68 -15.03
N ASN A 208 5.92 -28.80 -14.49
CA ASN A 208 5.09 -29.70 -13.69
C ASN A 208 5.21 -29.39 -12.19
N ASP A 209 4.46 -30.12 -11.36
CA ASP A 209 4.50 -29.98 -9.89
C ASP A 209 5.89 -30.33 -9.27
N GLU A 210 6.74 -31.03 -9.99
CA GLU A 210 8.11 -31.39 -9.59
C GLU A 210 9.14 -30.32 -10.05
N GLY A 211 8.68 -29.20 -10.64
CA GLY A 211 9.56 -28.15 -11.19
C GLY A 211 10.27 -28.55 -12.48
N MET A 212 9.79 -29.59 -13.16
CA MET A 212 10.33 -30.00 -14.45
C MET A 212 9.76 -29.13 -15.55
N THR A 213 10.62 -28.63 -16.44
CA THR A 213 10.23 -27.79 -17.56
C THR A 213 10.04 -28.63 -18.83
N TYR A 214 8.93 -28.42 -19.49
CA TYR A 214 8.60 -29.06 -20.76
C TYR A 214 8.40 -28.00 -21.83
N PHE A 215 8.81 -28.34 -23.07
CA PHE A 215 8.66 -27.47 -24.21
C PHE A 215 7.70 -28.09 -25.23
N ARG A 216 6.65 -27.36 -25.56
CA ARG A 216 5.67 -27.70 -26.58
C ARG A 216 5.86 -26.81 -27.80
N PHE A 217 5.73 -27.37 -28.98
CA PHE A 217 5.69 -26.60 -30.25
C PHE A 217 4.98 -27.40 -31.35
N THR A 218 4.62 -26.71 -32.44
CA THR A 218 4.09 -27.32 -33.66
C THR A 218 5.10 -27.21 -34.80
N LYS A 219 5.19 -28.26 -35.61
CA LYS A 219 6.04 -28.28 -36.80
C LYS A 219 5.47 -29.20 -37.85
N ASN A 220 5.30 -28.72 -39.07
CA ASN A 220 4.75 -29.50 -40.20
C ASN A 220 3.40 -30.16 -39.84
N ASN A 221 2.51 -29.41 -39.19
CA ASN A 221 1.18 -29.88 -38.72
C ASN A 221 1.26 -31.06 -37.73
N LYS A 222 2.37 -31.16 -36.97
CA LYS A 222 2.51 -32.11 -35.88
C LYS A 222 2.84 -31.35 -34.60
N GLY A 223 2.25 -31.75 -33.49
CA GLY A 223 2.56 -31.26 -32.14
C GLY A 223 3.68 -32.07 -31.51
N TYR A 224 4.60 -31.42 -30.85
CA TYR A 224 5.70 -32.03 -30.15
C TYR A 224 5.67 -31.56 -28.68
N LEU A 225 5.97 -32.46 -27.75
CA LEU A 225 6.25 -32.18 -26.36
C LEU A 225 7.59 -32.79 -25.98
N ILE A 226 8.44 -31.99 -25.34
CA ILE A 226 9.82 -32.35 -25.06
C ILE A 226 10.12 -32.10 -23.59
N ASP A 227 10.76 -33.07 -22.91
CA ASP A 227 11.38 -32.83 -21.61
C ASP A 227 12.69 -32.05 -21.83
N THR A 228 12.76 -30.82 -21.30
CA THR A 228 13.94 -29.96 -21.58
C THR A 228 15.21 -30.43 -20.91
N ARG A 229 15.13 -31.27 -19.87
CA ARG A 229 16.29 -31.86 -19.16
C ARG A 229 16.90 -33.03 -19.96
N THR A 230 16.03 -33.98 -20.32
CA THR A 230 16.47 -35.18 -21.06
C THR A 230 16.62 -34.91 -22.57
N LYS A 231 15.92 -33.84 -23.06
CA LYS A 231 15.82 -33.47 -24.47
C LYS A 231 15.10 -34.54 -25.31
N GLU A 232 14.38 -35.43 -24.67
CA GLU A 232 13.62 -36.49 -25.33
C GLU A 232 12.24 -35.96 -25.76
N VAL A 233 11.83 -36.40 -26.93
CA VAL A 233 10.46 -36.15 -27.43
C VAL A 233 9.52 -37.08 -26.70
N LEU A 234 8.73 -36.52 -25.82
CA LEU A 234 7.73 -37.25 -25.03
C LEU A 234 6.46 -37.56 -25.85
N TYR A 235 6.14 -36.67 -26.77
CA TYR A 235 4.97 -36.78 -27.63
C TYR A 235 5.25 -36.22 -29.03
N GLU A 236 4.81 -36.95 -30.06
CA GLU A 236 4.69 -36.49 -31.43
C GLU A 236 3.32 -36.94 -31.94
N GLY A 237 2.44 -36.03 -32.34
CA GLY A 237 1.09 -36.35 -32.79
C GLY A 237 0.48 -35.28 -33.68
N ILE A 238 -0.74 -35.51 -34.11
CA ILE A 238 -1.48 -34.59 -34.97
C ILE A 238 -1.85 -33.35 -34.17
N THR A 239 -1.58 -32.15 -34.71
CA THR A 239 -2.15 -30.91 -34.21
C THR A 239 -3.58 -30.79 -34.69
N TYR A 240 -4.49 -30.59 -33.79
CA TYR A 240 -5.84 -30.13 -34.15
C TYR A 240 -5.79 -28.62 -34.36
N ASP A 241 -5.93 -28.16 -35.58
CA ASP A 241 -6.13 -26.77 -35.93
C ASP A 241 -7.34 -26.23 -35.17
N ASN A 242 -7.18 -25.17 -34.45
CA ASN A 242 -8.19 -24.37 -33.70
C ASN A 242 -8.77 -24.95 -32.40
N ALA A 243 -8.19 -25.88 -31.72
CA ALA A 243 -8.68 -26.28 -30.44
C ALA A 243 -8.02 -25.46 -29.31
N ASN A 244 -8.74 -24.44 -28.86
CA ASN A 244 -8.60 -23.96 -27.47
C ASN A 244 -9.08 -25.02 -26.44
N TYR A 245 -9.43 -26.22 -26.93
CA TYR A 245 -9.82 -27.39 -26.16
C TYR A 245 -8.99 -28.57 -26.65
N ILE A 246 -7.97 -28.92 -25.88
CA ILE A 246 -7.31 -30.19 -26.03
C ILE A 246 -8.16 -31.20 -25.25
N GLU A 247 -9.10 -31.83 -25.90
CA GLU A 247 -9.94 -32.85 -25.28
C GLU A 247 -9.16 -34.10 -24.84
N TYR A 248 -7.84 -34.18 -25.18
CA TYR A 248 -7.00 -35.31 -24.84
C TYR A 248 -5.59 -34.84 -24.43
N ASN A 249 -5.49 -34.31 -23.24
CA ASN A 249 -4.19 -33.90 -22.66
C ASN A 249 -3.37 -35.09 -22.11
N ILE A 250 -3.71 -36.32 -22.42
CA ILE A 250 -3.02 -37.51 -21.93
C ILE A 250 -2.23 -38.17 -23.05
N PHE A 251 -0.95 -38.41 -22.77
CA PHE A 251 -0.10 -39.21 -23.65
C PHE A 251 0.79 -40.16 -22.83
N THR A 252 1.27 -41.24 -23.44
CA THR A 252 2.17 -42.22 -22.82
C THR A 252 3.52 -42.18 -23.49
N TYR A 253 4.57 -42.16 -22.68
CA TYR A 253 5.94 -42.28 -23.12
C TYR A 253 6.73 -43.15 -22.12
N ASN A 254 7.42 -44.17 -22.59
CA ASN A 254 8.14 -45.16 -21.78
C ASN A 254 7.32 -45.73 -20.60
N ASN A 255 6.03 -46.03 -20.86
CA ASN A 255 5.09 -46.49 -19.84
C ASN A 255 4.77 -45.45 -18.73
N ILE A 256 5.08 -44.19 -18.92
CA ILE A 256 4.69 -43.07 -18.10
C ILE A 256 3.56 -42.36 -18.78
N ILE A 257 2.52 -42.01 -18.03
CA ILE A 257 1.43 -41.20 -18.51
C ILE A 257 1.72 -39.76 -18.17
N TYR A 258 1.53 -38.89 -19.14
CA TYR A 258 1.62 -37.44 -18.96
C TYR A 258 0.24 -36.86 -19.20
N TYR A 259 -0.16 -35.98 -18.31
CA TYR A 259 -1.41 -35.24 -18.38
C TYR A 259 -1.09 -33.74 -18.38
N ILE A 260 -1.69 -32.97 -19.31
CA ILE A 260 -1.54 -31.52 -19.42
C ILE A 260 -2.84 -30.90 -18.97
N ASP A 261 -2.79 -30.06 -17.95
CA ASP A 261 -3.92 -29.27 -17.47
C ASP A 261 -3.50 -27.78 -17.44
N GLY A 262 -4.05 -27.00 -18.37
CA GLY A 262 -3.63 -25.61 -18.56
C GLY A 262 -2.12 -25.47 -18.74
N ASP A 263 -1.45 -24.79 -17.83
CA ASP A 263 0.00 -24.54 -17.85
C ASP A 263 0.82 -25.61 -17.10
N LYS A 264 0.16 -26.63 -16.56
CA LYS A 264 0.83 -27.66 -15.76
C LYS A 264 0.86 -29.00 -16.48
N ILE A 265 1.96 -29.71 -16.32
CA ILE A 265 2.14 -31.08 -16.81
C ILE A 265 2.30 -32.01 -15.62
N TYR A 266 1.37 -32.94 -15.51
CA TYR A 266 1.42 -34.01 -14.52
C TYR A 266 2.02 -35.25 -15.14
N LYS A 267 3.00 -35.85 -14.46
CA LYS A 267 3.63 -37.09 -14.89
C LYS A 267 3.07 -38.23 -14.07
N ASP A 268 2.51 -39.18 -14.67
CA ASP A 268 2.04 -40.39 -13.99
C ASP A 268 2.64 -41.66 -14.60
N ASN A 269 2.71 -42.71 -13.82
CA ASN A 269 3.26 -43.98 -14.26
C ASN A 269 2.13 -44.95 -14.57
N THR A 270 2.21 -45.67 -15.73
CA THR A 270 1.33 -46.80 -16.00
C THR A 270 1.42 -47.89 -14.92
N LYS A 271 2.53 -47.90 -14.17
CA LYS A 271 2.68 -48.67 -12.94
C LYS A 271 2.81 -47.65 -11.78
N ILE A 272 1.69 -47.23 -11.23
CA ILE A 272 1.66 -46.39 -10.05
C ILE A 272 2.30 -47.18 -8.89
N ASN A 273 3.49 -46.76 -8.45
CA ASN A 273 4.30 -47.37 -7.42
C ASN A 273 4.57 -48.85 -7.60
N ASN A 274 4.69 -49.37 -8.82
CA ASN A 274 4.78 -50.77 -9.17
C ASN A 274 3.64 -51.70 -8.63
N LYS A 275 2.56 -51.11 -8.08
CA LYS A 275 1.41 -51.80 -7.51
C LYS A 275 0.18 -51.83 -8.43
N TYR A 276 0.01 -50.77 -9.23
CA TYR A 276 -1.19 -50.60 -10.02
C TYR A 276 -0.90 -50.34 -11.48
N LYS A 277 -1.82 -50.73 -12.36
CA LYS A 277 -1.76 -50.43 -13.82
C LYS A 277 -3.10 -49.93 -14.32
N MET A 278 -3.03 -49.01 -15.27
CA MET A 278 -4.19 -48.47 -15.96
C MET A 278 -4.69 -49.40 -17.07
N SER A 279 -5.98 -49.55 -17.15
CA SER A 279 -6.62 -50.47 -18.12
C SER A 279 -7.80 -49.76 -18.83
N LYS A 280 -7.83 -49.83 -20.15
CA LYS A 280 -8.89 -49.25 -20.96
C LYS A 280 -10.20 -50.11 -20.97
N ASP A 281 -10.24 -51.16 -20.13
CA ASP A 281 -11.30 -52.14 -20.07
C ASP A 281 -12.69 -51.51 -19.83
N LYS A 282 -13.55 -51.59 -20.85
CA LYS A 282 -14.91 -51.05 -20.87
C LYS A 282 -15.08 -49.54 -20.69
N CYS A 283 -14.01 -48.73 -20.77
CA CYS A 283 -14.11 -47.29 -20.76
C CYS A 283 -14.22 -46.76 -22.20
N GLN A 284 -15.21 -45.91 -22.45
CA GLN A 284 -15.29 -45.16 -23.72
C GLN A 284 -14.17 -44.10 -23.74
N THR A 285 -14.02 -43.39 -22.67
CA THR A 285 -12.94 -42.44 -22.41
C THR A 285 -12.28 -42.79 -21.10
N GLY A 286 -10.96 -42.50 -20.97
CA GLY A 286 -10.23 -42.74 -19.73
C GLY A 286 -9.88 -44.22 -19.47
N TYR A 287 -9.52 -44.53 -18.22
CA TYR A 287 -8.97 -45.81 -17.80
C TYR A 287 -9.53 -46.21 -16.45
N LYS A 288 -9.64 -47.49 -16.18
CA LYS A 288 -9.83 -48.12 -14.85
C LYS A 288 -8.47 -48.46 -14.24
N LEU A 289 -8.39 -48.55 -12.93
CA LEU A 289 -7.17 -48.92 -12.25
C LEU A 289 -7.24 -50.40 -11.79
N LYS A 290 -6.20 -51.16 -12.12
CA LYS A 290 -6.03 -52.57 -11.73
C LYS A 290 -4.77 -52.75 -10.89
N ASP A 291 -4.77 -53.80 -10.03
CA ASP A 291 -3.55 -54.26 -9.38
C ASP A 291 -2.69 -55.12 -10.32
N ASN A 292 -1.52 -55.58 -9.82
CA ASN A 292 -0.63 -56.44 -10.60
C ASN A 292 -1.23 -57.83 -10.91
N ASN A 293 -2.32 -58.23 -10.24
CA ASN A 293 -3.06 -59.50 -10.45
C ASN A 293 -4.27 -59.29 -11.38
N ASP A 294 -4.36 -58.20 -12.09
CA ASP A 294 -5.48 -57.81 -12.96
C ASP A 294 -6.85 -57.57 -12.24
N LYS A 295 -6.86 -57.53 -10.90
CA LYS A 295 -8.04 -57.18 -10.12
C LYS A 295 -8.29 -55.66 -10.22
N ILE A 296 -9.54 -55.31 -10.53
CA ILE A 296 -9.97 -53.90 -10.54
C ILE A 296 -9.89 -53.35 -9.11
N VAL A 297 -9.13 -52.28 -8.94
CA VAL A 297 -8.98 -51.53 -7.70
C VAL A 297 -9.88 -50.30 -7.72
N VAL A 298 -9.96 -49.60 -8.86
CA VAL A 298 -10.90 -48.50 -9.08
C VAL A 298 -11.70 -48.78 -10.36
N ASP A 299 -13.03 -48.93 -10.22
CA ASP A 299 -13.94 -49.25 -11.33
C ASP A 299 -14.53 -48.01 -12.03
N LYS A 300 -14.06 -46.83 -11.69
CA LYS A 300 -14.41 -45.58 -12.40
C LYS A 300 -13.44 -45.32 -13.54
N CYS A 301 -13.95 -44.82 -14.65
CA CYS A 301 -13.12 -44.44 -15.79
C CYS A 301 -12.65 -42.98 -15.57
N MET A 302 -11.38 -42.82 -15.32
CA MET A 302 -10.72 -41.53 -15.09
C MET A 302 -9.65 -41.32 -16.17
N TYR A 303 -9.33 -40.08 -16.50
CA TYR A 303 -8.28 -39.77 -17.47
C TYR A 303 -6.89 -40.10 -16.95
N ALA A 304 -6.63 -39.86 -15.66
CA ALA A 304 -5.37 -40.20 -15.04
C ALA A 304 -5.59 -40.60 -13.57
N TYR A 305 -4.55 -41.23 -13.01
CA TYR A 305 -4.50 -41.56 -11.59
C TYR A 305 -3.12 -41.22 -11.03
N LYS A 306 -3.07 -40.66 -9.81
CA LYS A 306 -1.85 -40.51 -9.06
C LYS A 306 -2.02 -40.97 -7.61
N ILE A 307 -0.93 -41.31 -6.95
CA ILE A 307 -0.95 -41.53 -5.49
C ILE A 307 -0.72 -40.17 -4.84
N LEU A 308 -1.65 -39.80 -3.98
CA LEU A 308 -1.58 -38.54 -3.27
C LEU A 308 -0.75 -38.70 -1.96
N PHE A 309 -1.00 -39.77 -1.20
CA PHE A 309 -0.24 -40.16 -0.01
C PHE A 309 -0.50 -41.63 0.29
N ASP A 310 0.42 -42.35 0.93
CA ASP A 310 0.34 -43.77 1.22
C ASP A 310 -0.20 -44.62 0.04
N ASP A 311 -1.39 -45.20 0.20
CA ASP A 311 -2.15 -45.93 -0.85
C ASP A 311 -3.42 -45.15 -1.28
N ALA A 312 -3.49 -43.87 -0.97
CA ALA A 312 -4.60 -43.00 -1.41
C ALA A 312 -4.44 -42.63 -2.90
N ILE A 313 -5.42 -43.02 -3.70
CA ILE A 313 -5.38 -42.91 -5.17
C ILE A 313 -6.28 -41.75 -5.56
N LEU A 314 -5.71 -40.73 -6.21
CA LEU A 314 -6.44 -39.64 -6.82
C LEU A 314 -6.72 -39.99 -8.30
N GLY A 315 -8.01 -40.11 -8.65
CA GLY A 315 -8.47 -40.16 -10.03
C GLY A 315 -8.76 -38.76 -10.54
N ILE A 316 -8.30 -38.45 -11.73
CA ILE A 316 -8.41 -37.12 -12.37
C ILE A 316 -9.31 -37.22 -13.56
N ASP A 317 -10.38 -36.42 -13.60
CA ASP A 317 -11.27 -36.22 -14.74
C ASP A 317 -11.27 -34.73 -15.12
N THR A 318 -11.85 -34.34 -16.26
CA THR A 318 -11.83 -32.94 -16.76
C THR A 318 -12.37 -31.94 -15.75
N ASP A 319 -13.48 -32.28 -15.08
CA ASP A 319 -14.19 -31.35 -14.22
C ASP A 319 -14.39 -31.88 -12.80
N ASN A 320 -13.81 -33.07 -12.47
CA ASN A 320 -14.04 -33.69 -11.18
C ASN A 320 -12.88 -34.60 -10.75
N TYR A 321 -12.31 -34.33 -9.60
CA TYR A 321 -11.28 -35.15 -8.98
C TYR A 321 -11.93 -36.07 -7.96
N ILE A 322 -11.48 -37.33 -7.90
CA ILE A 322 -11.98 -38.30 -6.93
C ILE A 322 -10.82 -38.95 -6.20
N LEU A 323 -10.77 -38.78 -4.90
CA LEU A 323 -9.79 -39.46 -4.03
C LEU A 323 -10.37 -40.75 -3.47
N PHE A 324 -9.70 -41.88 -3.73
CA PHE A 324 -10.02 -43.21 -3.22
C PHE A 324 -9.02 -43.58 -2.16
N TYR A 325 -9.49 -43.88 -0.96
CA TYR A 325 -8.63 -44.38 0.12
C TYR A 325 -9.36 -45.39 0.97
N LYS A 326 -8.88 -46.66 0.97
CA LYS A 326 -9.56 -47.80 1.59
C LYS A 326 -10.97 -47.96 1.00
N ASP A 327 -12.00 -47.96 1.84
CA ASP A 327 -13.41 -48.08 1.40
C ASP A 327 -14.14 -46.74 1.28
N LYS A 328 -13.40 -45.65 1.29
CA LYS A 328 -13.95 -44.29 1.24
C LYS A 328 -13.56 -43.57 -0.06
N GLU A 329 -14.43 -42.69 -0.51
CA GLU A 329 -14.15 -41.76 -1.60
C GLU A 329 -14.63 -40.36 -1.26
N ILE A 330 -13.91 -39.36 -1.73
CA ILE A 330 -14.31 -37.93 -1.75
C ILE A 330 -14.11 -37.39 -3.14
N SER A 331 -14.96 -36.46 -3.55
CA SER A 331 -14.91 -35.82 -4.87
C SER A 331 -15.02 -34.31 -4.78
N GLY A 332 -14.44 -33.58 -5.75
CA GLY A 332 -14.50 -32.15 -5.86
C GLY A 332 -13.92 -31.64 -7.18
N GLY A 333 -13.91 -30.34 -7.39
CA GLY A 333 -13.32 -29.71 -8.58
C GLY A 333 -11.82 -29.88 -8.64
N GLU A 334 -11.13 -29.75 -7.49
CA GLU A 334 -9.70 -30.01 -7.36
C GLU A 334 -9.43 -30.63 -5.99
N ILE A 335 -8.52 -31.58 -5.90
CA ILE A 335 -8.10 -32.21 -4.65
C ILE A 335 -6.58 -32.14 -4.53
N THR A 336 -6.09 -31.44 -3.49
CA THR A 336 -4.67 -31.28 -3.20
C THR A 336 -4.32 -31.75 -1.81
N LEU A 337 -3.03 -32.07 -1.59
CA LEU A 337 -2.49 -32.38 -0.27
C LEU A 337 -1.71 -31.17 0.24
N GLU A 338 -2.25 -30.51 1.27
CA GLU A 338 -1.64 -29.39 1.95
C GLU A 338 -1.03 -29.86 3.28
N GLY A 339 0.23 -30.26 3.24
CA GLY A 339 0.92 -30.81 4.43
C GLY A 339 0.25 -32.10 4.94
N ASP A 340 -0.42 -32.02 6.07
CA ASP A 340 -1.13 -33.13 6.67
C ASP A 340 -2.63 -33.21 6.33
N TYR A 341 -3.14 -32.24 5.55
CA TYR A 341 -4.56 -32.11 5.22
C TYR A 341 -4.83 -32.27 3.74
N ILE A 342 -6.03 -32.74 3.43
CA ILE A 342 -6.54 -32.83 2.07
C ILE A 342 -7.50 -31.66 1.87
N LYS A 343 -7.20 -30.83 0.89
CA LYS A 343 -8.04 -29.70 0.45
C LYS A 343 -8.84 -30.14 -0.77
N VAL A 344 -10.14 -29.93 -0.72
CA VAL A 344 -11.09 -30.23 -1.82
C VAL A 344 -11.78 -28.93 -2.19
N ALA A 345 -11.48 -28.39 -3.37
CA ALA A 345 -12.20 -27.26 -3.93
C ALA A 345 -13.59 -27.71 -4.41
N ALA A 346 -14.59 -26.86 -4.28
CA ALA A 346 -15.89 -27.10 -4.93
C ALA A 346 -15.74 -27.14 -6.45
N VAL A 347 -16.62 -27.87 -7.13
CA VAL A 347 -16.71 -27.80 -8.59
C VAL A 347 -17.13 -26.38 -8.95
N PHE A 348 -16.41 -25.77 -9.88
CA PHE A 348 -16.62 -24.36 -10.28
C PHE A 348 -18.05 -24.16 -10.77
N ASP A 349 -18.83 -23.32 -10.07
CA ASP A 349 -20.13 -22.86 -10.57
C ASP A 349 -19.90 -21.57 -11.38
N LEU A 350 -20.22 -21.61 -12.66
CA LEU A 350 -20.07 -20.49 -13.61
C LEU A 350 -20.84 -19.21 -13.23
N LEU A 351 -21.68 -19.29 -12.22
CA LEU A 351 -22.46 -18.15 -11.69
C LEU A 351 -21.97 -17.69 -10.31
N GLY A 352 -20.84 -18.20 -9.82
CA GLY A 352 -20.53 -18.31 -8.44
C GLY A 352 -19.84 -17.17 -7.73
N ASP A 353 -20.34 -16.93 -6.60
CA ASP A 353 -19.85 -16.09 -5.50
C ASP A 353 -18.71 -16.76 -4.72
N GLY A 354 -17.63 -17.12 -5.41
CA GLY A 354 -16.40 -17.59 -4.79
C GLY A 354 -16.23 -19.09 -4.67
N THR A 355 -14.95 -19.52 -4.66
CA THR A 355 -14.58 -20.94 -4.52
C THR A 355 -14.70 -21.35 -3.05
N THR A 356 -15.49 -22.39 -2.74
CA THR A 356 -15.54 -22.96 -1.40
C THR A 356 -14.64 -24.18 -1.29
N TYR A 357 -14.13 -24.44 -0.08
CA TYR A 357 -13.18 -25.51 0.20
C TYR A 357 -13.65 -26.42 1.34
N LYS A 358 -13.43 -27.72 1.20
CA LYS A 358 -13.61 -28.69 2.28
C LYS A 358 -12.27 -29.30 2.63
N TYR A 359 -12.02 -29.47 3.91
CA TYR A 359 -10.77 -30.01 4.45
C TYR A 359 -11.01 -31.36 5.12
N TYR A 360 -10.09 -32.28 4.88
CA TYR A 360 -10.13 -33.62 5.44
C TYR A 360 -8.77 -33.99 6.03
N ASP A 361 -8.78 -34.79 7.10
CA ASP A 361 -7.55 -35.45 7.53
C ASP A 361 -7.20 -36.63 6.59
N LYS A 362 -6.00 -37.19 6.75
CA LYS A 362 -5.56 -38.36 5.95
C LYS A 362 -6.38 -39.64 6.19
N SER A 363 -7.35 -39.68 7.13
CA SER A 363 -8.33 -40.73 7.27
C SER A 363 -9.63 -40.49 6.51
N LEU A 364 -9.70 -39.41 5.73
CA LEU A 364 -10.87 -38.91 5.04
C LEU A 364 -12.02 -38.51 5.97
N LYS A 365 -11.70 -38.04 7.18
CA LYS A 365 -12.66 -37.40 8.07
C LYS A 365 -12.67 -35.89 7.78
N GLN A 366 -13.85 -35.38 7.46
CA GLN A 366 -14.02 -33.94 7.23
C GLN A 366 -13.75 -33.15 8.51
N LEU A 367 -13.02 -32.07 8.36
CA LEU A 367 -12.72 -31.11 9.43
C LEU A 367 -13.77 -29.99 9.43
N ASN A 368 -14.06 -29.46 10.61
CA ASN A 368 -14.99 -28.35 10.76
C ASN A 368 -14.25 -27.01 10.61
N ILE A 369 -14.01 -26.62 9.36
CA ILE A 369 -13.30 -25.39 8.98
C ILE A 369 -14.27 -24.59 8.12
N ASN A 370 -14.19 -23.26 8.20
CA ASN A 370 -14.96 -22.35 7.33
C ASN A 370 -14.63 -22.63 5.87
N GLU A 371 -15.63 -22.97 5.08
CA GLU A 371 -15.49 -23.35 3.66
C GLU A 371 -15.01 -22.17 2.77
N ASN A 372 -15.09 -20.93 3.26
CA ASN A 372 -14.62 -19.74 2.52
C ASN A 372 -13.11 -19.47 2.69
N ILE A 373 -12.42 -20.25 3.52
CA ILE A 373 -10.98 -20.07 3.77
C ILE A 373 -10.19 -21.01 2.87
N ASN A 374 -9.33 -20.46 2.02
CA ASN A 374 -8.36 -21.22 1.24
C ASN A 374 -7.07 -21.41 2.05
N ILE A 375 -6.82 -22.65 2.51
CA ILE A 375 -5.63 -23.00 3.30
C ILE A 375 -4.56 -23.60 2.42
N ASN A 376 -3.33 -23.10 2.54
CA ASN A 376 -2.15 -23.60 1.84
C ASN A 376 -1.04 -23.91 2.85
N TYR A 377 -0.34 -25.02 2.65
CA TYR A 377 0.83 -25.35 3.45
C TYR A 377 2.01 -24.45 3.10
N LEU A 378 2.66 -23.87 4.09
CA LEU A 378 3.84 -23.03 3.89
C LEU A 378 5.13 -23.81 4.18
N THR A 379 5.43 -24.03 5.48
CA THR A 379 6.65 -24.68 5.93
C THR A 379 6.54 -25.01 7.43
N ASN A 380 7.33 -25.98 7.93
CA ASN A 380 7.45 -26.29 9.36
C ASN A 380 6.12 -26.42 10.11
N ASN A 381 5.09 -27.05 9.48
CA ASN A 381 3.74 -27.19 10.00
C ASN A 381 3.02 -25.86 10.26
N VAL A 382 3.34 -24.83 9.50
CA VAL A 382 2.62 -23.57 9.43
C VAL A 382 1.88 -23.50 8.11
N TYR A 383 0.65 -22.99 8.17
CA TYR A 383 -0.21 -22.82 7.01
C TYR A 383 -0.61 -21.36 6.88
N SER A 384 -0.88 -20.91 5.66
CA SER A 384 -1.62 -19.67 5.40
C SER A 384 -3.07 -19.99 5.12
N GLY A 385 -3.97 -19.17 5.62
CA GLY A 385 -5.39 -19.16 5.24
C GLY A 385 -5.72 -17.84 4.56
N TYR A 386 -6.44 -17.87 3.45
CA TYR A 386 -7.01 -16.69 2.82
C TYR A 386 -8.53 -16.78 2.87
N ASP A 387 -9.18 -15.84 3.52
CA ASP A 387 -10.62 -15.76 3.63
C ASP A 387 -11.20 -14.90 2.50
N TYR A 388 -12.01 -15.51 1.64
CA TYR A 388 -12.66 -14.83 0.51
C TYR A 388 -13.77 -13.86 0.93
N GLN A 389 -14.26 -13.93 2.16
CA GLN A 389 -15.27 -13.00 2.66
C GLN A 389 -14.67 -11.70 3.20
N SER A 390 -13.58 -11.83 3.97
CA SER A 390 -12.89 -10.66 4.53
C SER A 390 -11.74 -10.15 3.67
N PHE A 391 -11.32 -10.91 2.65
CA PHE A 391 -10.12 -10.66 1.82
C PHE A 391 -8.84 -10.53 2.65
N LYS A 392 -8.73 -11.30 3.73
CA LYS A 392 -7.61 -11.27 4.66
C LYS A 392 -6.89 -12.61 4.74
N TYR A 393 -5.58 -12.51 5.01
CA TYR A 393 -4.73 -13.65 5.25
C TYR A 393 -4.51 -13.91 6.73
N TYR A 394 -4.26 -15.18 7.05
CA TYR A 394 -4.04 -15.70 8.39
C TYR A 394 -2.84 -16.62 8.40
N PHE A 395 -2.13 -16.69 9.53
CA PHE A 395 -1.26 -17.83 9.84
C PHE A 395 -1.99 -18.82 10.72
N LEU A 396 -1.86 -20.09 10.37
CA LEU A 396 -2.48 -21.20 11.09
C LEU A 396 -1.40 -22.20 11.55
N ASP A 397 -1.58 -22.77 12.74
CA ASP A 397 -0.71 -23.81 13.26
C ASP A 397 -0.98 -25.19 12.60
N LYS A 398 -0.23 -26.21 13.04
CA LYS A 398 -0.42 -27.58 12.54
C LYS A 398 -1.81 -28.19 12.81
N ASN A 399 -2.60 -27.61 13.72
CA ASN A 399 -3.96 -28.04 14.01
C ASN A 399 -4.99 -27.13 13.35
N LEU A 400 -4.53 -26.24 12.47
CA LEU A 400 -5.30 -25.20 11.77
C LEU A 400 -5.95 -24.19 12.72
N ASN A 401 -5.37 -24.00 13.93
CA ASN A 401 -5.76 -22.90 14.80
C ASN A 401 -5.05 -21.61 14.35
N GLU A 402 -5.76 -20.51 14.46
CA GLU A 402 -5.23 -19.18 14.13
C GLU A 402 -4.05 -18.82 15.05
N ILE A 403 -2.89 -18.46 14.44
CA ILE A 403 -1.71 -17.94 15.13
C ILE A 403 -1.69 -16.41 15.06
N ALA A 404 -1.96 -15.85 13.87
CA ALA A 404 -2.00 -14.43 13.59
C ALA A 404 -2.93 -14.17 12.40
N LYS A 405 -3.50 -12.96 12.31
CA LYS A 405 -4.54 -12.63 11.34
C LYS A 405 -4.54 -11.18 10.87
N ASP A 406 -5.51 -10.90 10.00
CA ASP A 406 -5.84 -9.58 9.47
C ASP A 406 -4.75 -8.99 8.57
N PHE A 407 -4.04 -9.86 7.83
CA PHE A 407 -3.03 -9.45 6.88
C PHE A 407 -3.64 -9.22 5.48
N TYR A 408 -3.05 -8.28 4.76
CA TYR A 408 -3.36 -8.03 3.34
C TYR A 408 -2.73 -9.11 2.44
N ASN A 409 -1.49 -9.54 2.75
CA ASN A 409 -0.79 -10.60 2.01
C ASN A 409 0.27 -11.28 2.89
N ILE A 410 0.66 -12.50 2.50
CA ILE A 410 1.74 -13.30 3.12
C ILE A 410 2.58 -13.91 2.02
N ASN A 411 3.83 -13.48 1.89
CA ASN A 411 4.81 -14.06 0.97
C ASN A 411 5.89 -14.83 1.75
N CYS A 412 5.86 -16.13 1.70
CA CYS A 412 6.83 -16.99 2.41
C CYS A 412 7.86 -17.59 1.48
N TYR A 413 9.07 -17.78 2.00
CA TYR A 413 10.22 -18.32 1.32
C TYR A 413 10.60 -19.69 1.91
N ASN A 414 11.35 -20.49 1.15
CA ASN A 414 11.70 -21.87 1.52
C ASN A 414 12.48 -21.97 2.85
N ASN A 415 13.12 -20.91 3.29
CA ASN A 415 13.84 -20.83 4.57
C ASN A 415 12.94 -20.54 5.79
N GLY A 416 11.62 -20.46 5.59
CA GLY A 416 10.61 -20.22 6.62
C GLY A 416 10.43 -18.76 7.01
N TYR A 417 11.18 -17.83 6.42
CA TYR A 417 10.94 -16.41 6.59
C TYR A 417 9.82 -15.94 5.66
N CYS A 418 9.01 -15.02 6.17
CA CYS A 418 7.88 -14.48 5.42
C CYS A 418 7.89 -12.95 5.51
N ASP A 419 7.63 -12.31 4.38
CA ASP A 419 7.23 -10.93 4.29
C ASP A 419 5.71 -10.85 4.40
N VAL A 420 5.20 -10.18 5.41
CA VAL A 420 3.78 -10.12 5.75
C VAL A 420 3.30 -8.68 5.68
N PHE A 421 2.31 -8.44 4.85
CA PHE A 421 1.75 -7.13 4.61
C PHE A 421 0.50 -6.91 5.45
N LYS A 422 0.46 -5.86 6.23
CA LYS A 422 -0.78 -5.40 6.86
C LYS A 422 -1.59 -4.52 5.90
N ASN A 423 -0.87 -3.75 5.09
CA ASN A 423 -1.38 -2.98 3.95
C ASN A 423 -0.26 -2.88 2.89
N ALA A 424 -0.44 -2.07 1.85
CA ALA A 424 0.52 -1.96 0.75
C ALA A 424 1.90 -1.44 1.16
N ASN A 425 2.01 -0.75 2.30
CA ASN A 425 3.23 -0.06 2.72
C ASN A 425 3.77 -0.55 4.07
N GLU A 426 3.00 -1.34 4.83
CA GLU A 426 3.40 -1.87 6.12
C GLU A 426 3.78 -3.33 6.02
N HIS A 427 5.05 -3.62 6.05
CA HIS A 427 5.63 -4.95 6.00
C HIS A 427 6.18 -5.37 7.35
N TYR A 428 6.03 -6.64 7.68
CA TYR A 428 6.53 -7.23 8.92
C TYR A 428 7.29 -8.52 8.62
N LEU A 429 8.44 -8.69 9.26
CA LEU A 429 9.20 -9.92 9.14
C LEU A 429 8.69 -11.01 10.09
N TYR A 430 8.23 -12.11 9.51
CA TYR A 430 7.81 -13.31 10.24
C TYR A 430 8.75 -14.48 9.96
N LYS A 431 8.79 -15.42 10.91
CA LYS A 431 9.40 -16.73 10.71
C LYS A 431 8.51 -17.79 11.34
N ASP A 432 8.19 -18.83 10.57
CA ASP A 432 7.34 -19.92 11.02
C ASP A 432 6.05 -19.43 11.69
N GLY A 433 5.37 -18.46 11.08
CA GLY A 433 4.12 -17.86 11.55
C GLY A 433 4.24 -16.90 12.76
N LYS A 434 5.45 -16.57 13.20
CA LYS A 434 5.68 -15.66 14.33
C LYS A 434 6.39 -14.39 13.88
N LYS A 435 5.90 -13.23 14.32
CA LYS A 435 6.58 -11.95 14.15
C LYS A 435 7.94 -12.00 14.86
N ILE A 436 9.02 -11.64 14.14
CA ILE A 436 10.38 -11.74 14.67
C ILE A 436 10.90 -10.40 15.13
N ILE A 437 10.53 -9.33 14.44
CA ILE A 437 10.97 -7.95 14.69
C ILE A 437 9.70 -7.13 14.81
N ASP A 438 9.63 -6.25 15.82
CA ASP A 438 8.44 -5.42 16.07
C ASP A 438 8.44 -4.12 15.25
N GLU A 439 9.49 -3.88 14.46
CA GLU A 439 9.59 -2.73 13.54
C GLU A 439 8.70 -2.91 12.31
N ILE A 440 8.25 -1.79 11.75
CA ILE A 440 7.53 -1.73 10.48
C ILE A 440 8.52 -1.42 9.36
N PHE A 441 8.44 -2.14 8.27
CA PHE A 441 9.29 -1.95 7.10
C PHE A 441 8.47 -1.46 5.93
N VAL A 442 9.04 -0.62 5.08
CA VAL A 442 8.43 -0.22 3.81
C VAL A 442 8.60 -1.29 2.75
N ASN A 443 9.62 -2.14 2.90
CA ASN A 443 9.87 -3.25 1.99
C ASN A 443 10.72 -4.32 2.68
N ILE A 444 10.49 -5.58 2.31
CA ILE A 444 11.28 -6.73 2.77
C ILE A 444 11.62 -7.59 1.55
N LYS A 445 12.92 -7.78 1.30
CA LYS A 445 13.40 -8.70 0.26
C LYS A 445 14.12 -9.86 0.94
N ILE A 446 13.75 -11.08 0.60
CA ILE A 446 14.33 -12.29 1.20
C ILE A 446 14.91 -13.17 0.10
N ASN A 447 16.15 -13.61 0.30
CA ASN A 447 16.77 -14.64 -0.51
C ASN A 447 17.44 -15.71 0.38
N ASP A 448 18.13 -16.68 -0.21
CA ASP A 448 18.73 -17.79 0.54
C ASP A 448 19.84 -17.35 1.51
N GLU A 449 20.46 -16.21 1.29
CA GLU A 449 21.64 -15.74 2.03
C GLU A 449 21.39 -14.48 2.82
N HIS A 450 20.45 -13.62 2.37
CA HIS A 450 20.22 -12.30 2.97
C HIS A 450 18.74 -12.00 3.16
N ILE A 451 18.45 -11.21 4.17
CA ILE A 451 17.20 -10.48 4.36
C ILE A 451 17.54 -9.00 4.28
N ILE A 452 16.85 -8.27 3.41
CA ILE A 452 17.00 -6.83 3.27
C ILE A 452 15.73 -6.22 3.85
N LEU A 453 15.90 -5.40 4.87
CA LEU A 453 14.83 -4.71 5.56
C LEU A 453 14.96 -3.22 5.28
N GLU A 454 14.01 -2.64 4.58
CA GLU A 454 13.96 -1.21 4.26
C GLU A 454 12.97 -0.53 5.23
N THR A 455 13.47 0.31 6.13
CA THR A 455 12.64 1.21 6.95
C THR A 455 12.41 2.53 6.21
N LEU A 456 11.68 3.46 6.81
CA LEU A 456 11.54 4.82 6.28
C LEU A 456 12.88 5.59 6.18
N TYR A 457 13.91 5.09 6.85
CA TYR A 457 15.13 5.86 7.11
C TYR A 457 16.38 5.16 6.61
N LYS A 458 16.44 3.84 6.72
CA LYS A 458 17.65 3.06 6.47
C LYS A 458 17.31 1.68 5.90
N THR A 459 18.28 1.13 5.19
CA THR A 459 18.26 -0.27 4.76
C THR A 459 19.18 -1.10 5.65
N TYR A 460 18.68 -2.24 6.11
CA TYR A 460 19.42 -3.23 6.88
C TYR A 460 19.61 -4.47 6.02
N ILE A 461 20.87 -4.79 5.70
CA ILE A 461 21.24 -6.03 5.02
C ILE A 461 21.68 -7.03 6.08
N ILE A 462 20.89 -8.08 6.24
CA ILE A 462 21.08 -9.11 7.24
C ILE A 462 21.55 -10.36 6.53
N LYS A 463 22.77 -10.81 6.77
CA LYS A 463 23.28 -12.09 6.26
C LYS A 463 22.78 -13.23 7.14
N LEU A 464 22.10 -14.20 6.53
CA LEU A 464 21.61 -15.40 7.20
C LEU A 464 22.78 -16.30 7.59
N GLY A 465 22.73 -16.91 8.78
CA GLY A 465 23.77 -17.78 9.28
C GLY A 465 23.44 -18.39 10.63
N ASN A 466 24.36 -19.17 11.18
CA ASN A 466 24.17 -19.86 12.45
C ASN A 466 24.57 -19.04 13.69
N ASN A 467 25.13 -17.87 13.51
CA ASN A 467 25.54 -16.97 14.57
C ASN A 467 24.34 -16.20 15.13
N LYS A 468 24.38 -15.88 16.42
CA LYS A 468 23.29 -15.21 17.11
C LYS A 468 23.59 -13.72 17.21
N ILE A 469 22.87 -12.90 16.47
CA ILE A 469 22.86 -11.45 16.71
C ILE A 469 21.87 -11.16 17.83
N LYS A 470 22.30 -10.48 18.86
CA LYS A 470 21.51 -10.29 20.07
C LYS A 470 20.41 -9.26 19.92
N LYS A 471 20.60 -8.18 19.14
CA LYS A 471 19.61 -7.14 18.90
C LYS A 471 20.02 -6.30 17.70
N ILE A 472 19.07 -5.98 16.80
CA ILE A 472 19.24 -4.95 15.78
C ILE A 472 18.64 -3.67 16.37
N ASN A 473 19.42 -2.58 16.37
CA ASN A 473 18.90 -1.29 16.76
C ASN A 473 18.35 -0.56 15.53
N PHE A 474 17.05 -0.28 15.54
CA PHE A 474 16.36 0.47 14.49
C PHE A 474 16.21 1.95 14.83
N ASP A 475 16.64 2.38 16.02
CA ASP A 475 16.60 3.79 16.45
C ASP A 475 17.62 4.60 15.65
N VAL A 476 17.15 5.60 14.90
CA VAL A 476 17.96 6.30 13.88
C VAL A 476 18.09 7.80 14.16
N PHE A 477 17.26 8.35 15.07
CA PHE A 477 16.99 9.77 15.16
C PHE A 477 17.87 10.52 16.17
N TYR A 478 18.82 9.85 16.81
CA TYR A 478 19.61 10.45 17.90
C TYR A 478 20.56 11.56 17.45
N ASP A 479 20.83 11.67 16.15
CA ASP A 479 21.79 12.64 15.61
C ASP A 479 21.13 13.95 15.12
N ILE A 480 19.81 14.11 15.29
CA ILE A 480 19.12 15.35 14.93
C ILE A 480 19.19 16.32 16.11
N ASP A 481 19.92 17.44 15.92
CA ASP A 481 19.92 18.56 16.84
C ASP A 481 18.69 19.45 16.57
N LEU A 482 17.74 19.46 17.50
CA LEU A 482 16.49 20.20 17.33
C LEU A 482 16.70 21.70 17.36
N ASP A 483 17.62 22.18 18.20
CA ASP A 483 17.89 23.61 18.36
C ASP A 483 18.48 24.16 17.04
N ASP A 484 19.39 23.41 16.41
CA ASP A 484 19.95 23.75 15.10
C ASP A 484 18.87 23.82 14.01
N ILE A 485 17.92 22.87 13.98
CA ILE A 485 16.82 22.87 13.01
C ILE A 485 15.87 24.05 13.23
N ILE A 486 15.51 24.33 14.50
CA ILE A 486 14.62 25.43 14.86
C ILE A 486 15.24 26.78 14.45
N GLU A 487 16.53 27.00 14.75
CA GLU A 487 17.24 28.22 14.38
C GLU A 487 17.40 28.33 12.84
N LYS A 488 17.84 27.25 12.18
CA LYS A 488 18.11 27.22 10.75
C LYS A 488 16.90 27.57 9.90
N TYR A 489 15.71 27.14 10.30
CA TYR A 489 14.49 27.31 9.54
C TYR A 489 13.49 28.30 10.16
N ASP A 490 13.89 29.05 11.21
CA ASP A 490 13.04 30.05 11.87
C ASP A 490 11.70 29.48 12.36
N LEU A 491 11.78 28.37 13.14
CA LEU A 491 10.61 27.62 13.62
C LEU A 491 10.17 28.02 15.03
N GLU A 492 10.61 29.14 15.55
CA GLU A 492 10.32 29.63 16.92
C GLU A 492 8.80 29.68 17.20
N LYS A 493 7.98 29.98 16.17
CA LYS A 493 6.52 30.05 16.32
C LYS A 493 5.89 28.72 16.72
N ILE A 494 6.51 27.61 16.32
CA ILE A 494 5.99 26.24 16.58
C ILE A 494 6.86 25.46 17.56
N GLU A 495 7.91 26.09 18.14
CA GLU A 495 8.85 25.44 19.07
C GLU A 495 8.15 24.70 20.23
N LEU A 496 7.13 25.30 20.83
CA LEU A 496 6.36 24.64 21.91
C LEU A 496 5.64 23.36 21.42
N LYS A 497 5.21 23.32 20.17
CA LYS A 497 4.57 22.13 19.58
C LYS A 497 5.63 21.07 19.26
N ILE A 498 6.79 21.50 18.77
CA ILE A 498 7.97 20.64 18.53
C ILE A 498 8.38 19.98 19.84
N ASN A 499 8.64 20.76 20.90
CA ASN A 499 9.10 20.24 22.19
C ASN A 499 8.09 19.27 22.84
N LYS A 500 6.79 19.43 22.62
CA LYS A 500 5.76 18.49 23.09
C LYS A 500 5.67 17.20 22.27
N ASN A 501 6.20 17.18 21.05
CA ASN A 501 6.15 16.07 20.10
C ASN A 501 7.55 15.74 19.57
N GLU A 502 8.55 15.83 20.42
CA GLU A 502 9.97 15.72 20.09
C GLU A 502 10.31 14.47 19.27
N GLU A 503 9.77 13.31 19.64
CA GLU A 503 10.03 12.05 18.93
C GLU A 503 9.50 12.09 17.49
N LEU A 504 8.24 12.52 17.31
CA LEU A 504 7.65 12.67 15.97
C LEU A 504 8.41 13.70 15.15
N PHE A 505 8.81 14.83 15.76
CA PHE A 505 9.54 15.87 15.04
C PHE A 505 10.94 15.41 14.63
N LYS A 506 11.66 14.65 15.44
CA LYS A 506 12.96 14.07 15.07
C LYS A 506 12.85 13.13 13.85
N LYS A 507 11.83 12.29 13.83
CA LYS A 507 11.54 11.43 12.68
C LYS A 507 11.23 12.27 11.43
N TYR A 508 10.37 13.26 11.58
CA TYR A 508 9.98 14.21 10.55
C TYR A 508 11.20 14.96 9.99
N ALA A 509 11.99 15.57 10.86
CA ALA A 509 13.18 16.33 10.49
C ALA A 509 14.23 15.44 9.79
N TYR A 510 14.43 14.22 10.28
CA TYR A 510 15.33 13.29 9.60
C TYR A 510 14.94 13.06 8.14
N ILE A 511 13.65 12.86 7.87
CA ILE A 511 13.16 12.66 6.50
C ILE A 511 13.34 13.92 5.67
N VAL A 512 12.92 15.10 6.19
CA VAL A 512 13.02 16.38 5.47
C VAL A 512 14.48 16.72 5.15
N GLU A 513 15.41 16.52 6.11
CA GLU A 513 16.82 16.82 5.87
C GLU A 513 17.48 15.88 4.84
N ASN A 514 17.05 14.63 4.77
CA ASN A 514 17.56 13.64 3.82
C ASN A 514 16.78 13.55 2.51
N ASN A 515 15.73 14.36 2.32
CA ASN A 515 15.00 14.43 1.05
C ASN A 515 15.58 15.56 0.17
N ASP A 516 16.41 15.18 -0.79
CA ASP A 516 17.06 16.12 -1.71
C ASP A 516 16.09 16.82 -2.69
N MET A 517 14.87 16.29 -2.85
CA MET A 517 13.83 16.90 -3.69
C MET A 517 13.14 18.10 -3.03
N LEU A 518 13.47 18.40 -1.77
CA LEU A 518 12.92 19.51 -0.98
C LEU A 518 13.91 20.68 -0.80
N LEU A 519 15.04 20.71 -1.45
CA LEU A 519 16.17 21.62 -1.19
C LEU A 519 15.76 23.08 -0.95
N ASP A 520 14.90 23.62 -1.81
CA ASP A 520 14.48 25.02 -1.79
C ASP A 520 13.24 25.29 -0.93
N TYR A 521 12.56 24.23 -0.43
CA TYR A 521 11.24 24.31 0.20
C TYR A 521 11.18 23.65 1.58
N LYS A 522 12.33 23.33 2.17
CA LYS A 522 12.36 22.66 3.51
C LYS A 522 11.69 23.47 4.58
N LYS A 523 11.82 24.80 4.56
CA LYS A 523 11.17 25.68 5.53
C LYS A 523 9.65 25.53 5.52
N GLU A 524 9.04 25.64 4.34
CA GLU A 524 7.59 25.54 4.16
C GLU A 524 7.08 24.12 4.53
N VAL A 525 7.87 23.10 4.23
CA VAL A 525 7.59 21.74 4.69
C VAL A 525 7.69 21.63 6.22
N TYR A 526 8.63 22.30 6.87
CA TYR A 526 8.65 22.35 8.34
C TYR A 526 7.45 23.09 8.92
N ASP A 527 6.98 24.15 8.28
CA ASP A 527 5.84 24.95 8.78
C ASP A 527 4.54 24.09 8.86
N ILE A 528 4.33 23.08 7.99
CA ILE A 528 3.16 22.21 8.08
C ILE A 528 3.18 21.27 9.30
N PHE A 529 4.29 21.14 10.01
CA PHE A 529 4.35 20.32 11.23
C PHE A 529 3.33 20.76 12.28
N GLU A 530 2.99 22.05 12.32
CA GLU A 530 1.95 22.57 13.20
C GLU A 530 0.60 21.89 12.97
N ILE A 531 0.22 21.71 11.69
CA ILE A 531 -1.04 21.04 11.30
C ILE A 531 -1.00 19.58 11.70
N ILE A 532 0.14 18.90 11.44
CA ILE A 532 0.31 17.48 11.76
C ILE A 532 0.07 17.22 13.24
N VAL A 533 0.59 18.09 14.11
CA VAL A 533 0.41 17.97 15.56
C VAL A 533 -1.03 18.30 15.96
N ASP A 534 -1.63 19.33 15.39
CA ASP A 534 -2.99 19.77 15.73
C ASP A 534 -4.06 18.78 15.23
N LYS A 535 -3.77 18.01 14.19
CA LYS A 535 -4.66 17.02 13.57
C LYS A 535 -4.20 15.58 13.80
N LYS A 536 -3.36 15.37 14.81
CA LYS A 536 -2.75 14.05 15.11
C LYS A 536 -3.77 12.91 15.25
N GLU A 537 -5.01 13.19 15.58
CA GLU A 537 -6.08 12.18 15.69
C GLU A 537 -6.42 11.51 14.36
N TYR A 538 -6.13 12.15 13.21
CA TYR A 538 -6.33 11.62 11.86
C TYR A 538 -5.05 11.00 11.29
N LEU A 539 -3.90 11.15 11.96
CA LEU A 539 -2.58 10.80 11.46
C LEU A 539 -2.30 9.30 11.60
N ASP A 540 -2.09 8.62 10.48
CA ASP A 540 -1.27 7.41 10.43
C ASP A 540 0.20 7.83 10.30
N GLU A 541 0.93 7.83 11.41
CA GLU A 541 2.30 8.33 11.49
C GLU A 541 3.23 7.67 10.46
N PHE A 542 3.13 6.34 10.32
CA PHE A 542 3.99 5.60 9.41
C PHE A 542 3.70 5.95 7.95
N TYR A 543 2.43 5.95 7.56
CA TYR A 543 2.01 6.25 6.20
C TYR A 543 2.38 7.69 5.80
N PHE A 544 2.13 8.65 6.69
CA PHE A 544 2.48 10.06 6.47
C PHE A 544 3.99 10.25 6.28
N LEU A 545 4.82 9.69 7.18
CA LEU A 545 6.28 9.80 7.08
C LEU A 545 6.81 9.09 5.84
N HIS A 546 6.18 7.99 5.42
CA HIS A 546 6.50 7.33 4.16
C HIS A 546 6.24 8.23 2.95
N LYS A 547 5.06 8.86 2.87
CA LYS A 547 4.72 9.82 1.81
C LYS A 547 5.66 11.02 1.81
N LEU A 548 6.00 11.56 2.98
CA LEU A 548 6.95 12.66 3.12
C LEU A 548 8.34 12.32 2.54
N GLY A 549 8.79 11.10 2.67
CA GLY A 549 10.06 10.63 2.09
C GLY A 549 10.09 10.67 0.56
N TYR A 550 8.93 10.65 -0.10
CA TYR A 550 8.78 10.74 -1.55
C TYR A 550 8.30 12.11 -2.04
N LEU A 551 8.01 13.04 -1.13
CA LEU A 551 7.52 14.36 -1.52
C LEU A 551 8.55 15.08 -2.40
N ASN A 552 8.10 15.45 -3.59
CA ASN A 552 8.86 16.17 -4.59
C ASN A 552 8.16 17.48 -4.89
N ILE A 553 8.88 18.61 -4.79
CA ILE A 553 8.38 19.93 -5.12
C ILE A 553 9.19 20.48 -6.29
N SER A 554 8.54 20.74 -7.41
CA SER A 554 9.20 21.15 -8.65
C SER A 554 8.54 22.37 -9.31
N LYS A 555 9.31 23.09 -10.14
CA LYS A 555 8.79 24.18 -10.96
C LYS A 555 8.35 23.64 -12.31
N ALA A 556 7.20 24.08 -12.78
CA ALA A 556 6.63 23.77 -14.07
C ALA A 556 6.44 25.03 -14.90
N ASP A 557 6.60 24.94 -16.22
CA ASP A 557 6.39 26.08 -17.11
C ASP A 557 4.89 26.40 -17.27
N ILE A 558 4.06 25.38 -17.38
CA ILE A 558 2.61 25.48 -17.56
C ILE A 558 1.92 24.29 -16.87
N LEU A 559 0.79 24.57 -16.19
CA LEU A 559 -0.08 23.55 -15.61
C LEU A 559 -1.51 23.71 -16.14
N GLN A 560 -2.18 22.60 -16.42
CA GLN A 560 -3.58 22.55 -16.86
C GLN A 560 -3.92 23.58 -17.97
N ASP A 561 -3.10 23.63 -19.02
CA ASP A 561 -3.23 24.60 -20.12
C ASP A 561 -3.22 26.09 -19.68
N GLY A 562 -2.47 26.37 -18.61
CA GLY A 562 -2.31 27.72 -18.05
C GLY A 562 -3.43 28.14 -17.08
N LYS A 563 -4.25 27.22 -16.61
CA LYS A 563 -5.36 27.49 -15.69
C LYS A 563 -5.00 27.30 -14.21
N ALA A 564 -3.99 26.50 -13.88
CA ALA A 564 -3.55 26.29 -12.52
C ALA A 564 -2.18 26.94 -12.25
N PHE A 565 -1.96 27.41 -11.03
CA PHE A 565 -0.70 27.97 -10.53
C PHE A 565 0.13 26.95 -9.74
N GLY A 566 -0.51 25.97 -9.14
CA GLY A 566 0.06 24.82 -8.48
C GLY A 566 -0.80 23.58 -8.69
N THR A 567 -0.29 22.41 -8.42
CA THR A 567 -1.04 21.16 -8.36
C THR A 567 -0.31 20.13 -7.52
N TYR A 568 -1.03 19.47 -6.61
CA TYR A 568 -0.58 18.27 -5.93
C TYR A 568 -1.04 17.01 -6.67
N GLN A 569 -0.14 16.03 -6.84
CA GLN A 569 -0.42 14.74 -7.48
C GLN A 569 -0.13 13.61 -6.49
N ASP A 570 -1.18 12.99 -5.96
CA ASP A 570 -1.04 11.99 -4.90
C ASP A 570 -0.33 10.70 -5.35
N PHE A 571 -0.53 10.25 -6.60
CA PHE A 571 0.02 8.97 -7.08
C PHE A 571 1.55 8.92 -7.12
N ASP A 572 2.22 10.07 -7.32
CA ASP A 572 3.69 10.21 -7.30
C ASP A 572 4.19 11.18 -6.22
N THR A 573 3.29 11.61 -5.34
CA THR A 573 3.58 12.50 -4.20
C THR A 573 4.35 13.75 -4.63
N ARG A 574 3.83 14.45 -5.68
CA ARG A 574 4.50 15.57 -6.31
C ARG A 574 3.67 16.83 -6.25
N ILE A 575 4.33 17.96 -5.98
CA ILE A 575 3.81 19.32 -6.14
C ILE A 575 4.52 19.99 -7.30
N ASP A 576 3.76 20.45 -8.28
CA ASP A 576 4.25 21.25 -9.39
C ASP A 576 3.76 22.70 -9.25
N LEU A 577 4.67 23.68 -9.37
CA LEU A 577 4.39 25.11 -9.19
C LEU A 577 4.77 25.91 -10.45
N VAL A 578 3.88 26.78 -10.92
CA VAL A 578 4.15 27.74 -12.00
C VAL A 578 4.54 29.11 -11.43
N THR A 579 4.33 29.35 -10.16
CA THR A 579 4.55 30.61 -9.47
C THR A 579 5.39 30.44 -8.23
N ASP A 580 6.14 31.49 -7.87
CA ASP A 580 6.89 31.56 -6.61
C ASP A 580 6.04 32.12 -5.44
N LYS A 581 4.71 32.14 -5.58
CA LYS A 581 3.83 32.63 -4.49
C LYS A 581 3.71 31.57 -3.40
N ASP A 582 4.14 31.94 -2.20
CA ASP A 582 4.04 31.06 -1.01
C ASP A 582 2.61 30.56 -0.77
N SER A 583 1.59 31.42 -0.99
CA SER A 583 0.20 31.00 -0.79
C SER A 583 -0.22 29.81 -1.63
N VAL A 584 0.30 29.70 -2.86
CA VAL A 584 0.04 28.55 -3.74
C VAL A 584 0.75 27.31 -3.21
N LEU A 585 2.02 27.43 -2.79
CA LEU A 585 2.77 26.32 -2.23
C LEU A 585 2.09 25.78 -0.96
N TYR A 586 1.70 26.65 -0.03
CA TYR A 586 1.01 26.20 1.20
C TYR A 586 -0.34 25.55 0.91
N HIS A 587 -1.07 26.01 -0.10
CA HIS A 587 -2.31 25.38 -0.56
C HIS A 587 -2.04 23.92 -1.00
N GLU A 588 -1.03 23.70 -1.82
CA GLU A 588 -0.66 22.36 -2.29
C GLU A 588 -0.08 21.49 -1.17
N LEU A 589 0.63 22.09 -0.21
CA LEU A 589 1.10 21.37 0.98
C LEU A 589 -0.05 20.94 1.90
N ILE A 590 -1.15 21.69 1.96
CA ILE A 590 -2.37 21.25 2.67
C ILE A 590 -2.98 20.04 1.98
N HIS A 591 -3.03 20.00 0.65
CA HIS A 591 -3.44 18.79 -0.06
C HIS A 591 -2.53 17.61 0.23
N PHE A 592 -1.21 17.81 0.23
CA PHE A 592 -0.29 16.74 0.64
C PHE A 592 -0.59 16.21 2.04
N VAL A 593 -0.84 17.09 3.02
CA VAL A 593 -1.20 16.69 4.39
C VAL A 593 -2.49 15.88 4.41
N ASP A 594 -3.55 16.36 3.73
CA ASP A 594 -4.85 15.70 3.66
C ASP A 594 -4.72 14.28 3.09
N PHE A 595 -4.16 14.14 1.90
CA PHE A 595 -3.99 12.85 1.22
C PHE A 595 -2.99 11.90 1.92
N SER A 596 -2.13 12.43 2.81
CA SER A 596 -1.09 11.64 3.48
C SER A 596 -1.44 11.29 4.92
N PHE A 597 -2.54 11.78 5.49
CA PHE A 597 -2.84 11.60 6.90
C PHE A 597 -3.21 10.16 7.26
N ASN A 598 -3.99 9.50 6.43
CA ASN A 598 -4.38 8.15 6.77
C ASN A 598 -4.33 7.20 5.56
N ASN A 599 -3.93 5.97 5.85
CA ASN A 599 -3.92 4.87 4.90
C ASN A 599 -5.20 4.02 5.04
N LYS A 600 -6.30 4.63 5.47
CA LYS A 600 -7.55 3.91 5.66
C LYS A 600 -8.13 3.53 4.30
N GLN A 601 -8.72 2.36 4.25
CA GLN A 601 -9.57 2.00 3.12
C GLN A 601 -10.65 3.07 2.99
N SER A 602 -10.88 3.53 1.77
CA SER A 602 -11.92 4.52 1.49
C SER A 602 -13.23 4.12 2.17
N THR A 603 -13.84 5.04 2.89
CA THR A 603 -15.15 4.82 3.44
C THR A 603 -16.19 4.79 2.31
N THR A 604 -17.33 4.19 2.58
CA THR A 604 -18.43 4.09 1.63
C THR A 604 -19.74 4.37 2.33
N LEU A 605 -20.67 5.02 1.63
CA LEU A 605 -22.02 5.27 2.13
C LEU A 605 -22.92 4.07 1.82
N TYR A 606 -23.56 3.55 2.84
CA TYR A 606 -24.58 2.49 2.72
C TYR A 606 -25.92 2.99 3.25
N ARG A 607 -26.99 2.57 2.60
CA ARG A 607 -28.35 2.68 3.11
C ARG A 607 -28.77 1.35 3.71
N CYS A 608 -28.90 1.29 5.05
CA CYS A 608 -29.35 0.13 5.80
C CYS A 608 -30.66 0.49 6.52
N ASP A 609 -31.76 -0.25 6.27
CA ASP A 609 -33.04 -0.02 6.94
C ASP A 609 -33.53 1.46 6.87
N ASN A 610 -33.38 2.10 5.71
CA ASN A 610 -33.70 3.51 5.44
C ASN A 610 -32.85 4.56 6.19
N LYS A 611 -31.69 4.16 6.73
CA LYS A 611 -30.68 5.10 7.26
C LYS A 611 -29.43 5.03 6.40
N VAL A 612 -28.88 6.19 6.09
CA VAL A 612 -27.57 6.30 5.43
C VAL A 612 -26.51 6.52 6.49
N ASP A 613 -25.45 5.74 6.43
CA ASP A 613 -24.28 5.89 7.30
C ASP A 613 -22.99 5.60 6.55
N VAL A 614 -21.86 6.07 7.12
CA VAL A 614 -20.52 5.88 6.59
C VAL A 614 -19.93 4.62 7.22
N TYR A 615 -19.48 3.71 6.38
CA TYR A 615 -18.82 2.47 6.78
C TYR A 615 -17.47 2.36 6.10
N ASP A 616 -16.51 1.70 6.73
CA ASP A 616 -15.32 1.25 6.04
C ASP A 616 -15.73 0.36 4.86
N ALA A 617 -15.01 0.43 3.74
CA ALA A 617 -15.33 -0.36 2.57
C ALA A 617 -15.38 -1.85 2.93
N ILE A 618 -16.59 -2.38 3.06
CA ILE A 618 -16.83 -3.75 3.47
C ILE A 618 -16.96 -4.61 2.21
N PRO A 619 -16.19 -5.70 2.08
CA PRO A 619 -16.28 -6.58 0.92
C PRO A 619 -17.65 -7.23 0.75
N ASN A 620 -18.39 -7.41 1.82
CA ASN A 620 -19.75 -7.99 1.81
C ASN A 620 -20.74 -7.00 2.40
N ILE A 621 -21.60 -6.46 1.55
CA ILE A 621 -22.71 -5.62 1.97
C ILE A 621 -23.70 -6.52 2.75
N PRO A 622 -24.15 -6.14 3.95
CA PRO A 622 -25.23 -6.86 4.63
C PRO A 622 -26.50 -6.92 3.74
N ASP A 623 -27.23 -8.02 3.77
CA ASP A 623 -28.40 -8.26 2.91
C ASP A 623 -29.49 -7.16 2.95
N ASN A 624 -29.51 -6.35 4.02
CA ASN A 624 -30.42 -5.23 4.21
C ASN A 624 -29.83 -3.85 3.89
N CYS A 625 -28.63 -3.82 3.27
CA CYS A 625 -27.92 -2.59 2.91
C CYS A 625 -27.72 -2.49 1.41
N GLU A 626 -27.75 -1.28 0.90
CA GLU A 626 -27.42 -0.96 -0.49
C GLU A 626 -26.39 0.16 -0.57
N TYR A 627 -25.52 0.12 -1.57
CA TYR A 627 -24.59 1.21 -1.85
C TYR A 627 -25.31 2.49 -2.22
N VAL A 628 -24.85 3.59 -1.66
CA VAL A 628 -25.26 4.94 -2.06
C VAL A 628 -24.07 5.59 -2.76
N ILE A 629 -24.09 5.61 -4.08
CA ILE A 629 -23.00 6.17 -4.89
C ILE A 629 -23.34 7.62 -5.21
N PHE A 630 -22.47 8.54 -4.78
CA PHE A 630 -22.48 9.92 -5.22
C PHE A 630 -21.22 10.21 -6.02
N THR A 631 -21.38 10.78 -7.20
CA THR A 631 -20.30 11.44 -7.91
C THR A 631 -20.27 12.89 -7.48
N TYR A 632 -19.30 13.29 -6.69
CA TYR A 632 -19.04 14.67 -6.33
C TYR A 632 -17.60 15.03 -6.69
N SER A 633 -17.38 16.27 -7.07
CA SER A 633 -16.06 16.78 -7.38
C SER A 633 -15.31 17.20 -6.11
N ASN A 634 -14.07 17.56 -6.27
CA ASN A 634 -13.10 17.96 -5.24
C ASN A 634 -13.47 19.24 -4.46
N TYR A 635 -14.77 19.59 -4.33
CA TYR A 635 -15.21 20.83 -3.72
C TYR A 635 -14.65 21.04 -2.30
N ILE A 636 -14.81 20.01 -1.41
CA ILE A 636 -14.36 20.12 -0.03
C ILE A 636 -12.84 20.16 0.02
N THR A 637 -12.19 19.40 -0.84
CA THR A 637 -10.73 19.33 -0.93
C THR A 637 -10.14 20.69 -1.27
N GLU A 638 -10.62 21.36 -2.31
CA GLU A 638 -10.11 22.66 -2.74
C GLU A 638 -10.46 23.79 -1.75
N ALA A 639 -11.73 23.92 -1.39
CA ALA A 639 -12.16 24.96 -0.47
C ALA A 639 -11.61 24.77 0.95
N GLY A 640 -11.46 23.51 1.38
CA GLY A 640 -10.83 23.18 2.65
C GLY A 640 -9.34 23.54 2.66
N ALA A 641 -8.62 23.26 1.57
CA ALA A 641 -7.22 23.64 1.45
C ALA A 641 -7.04 25.17 1.61
N GLU A 642 -7.90 25.98 0.98
CA GLU A 642 -7.87 27.45 1.17
C GLU A 642 -8.15 27.86 2.62
N ILE A 643 -9.17 27.28 3.27
CA ILE A 643 -9.51 27.58 4.66
C ILE A 643 -8.32 27.27 5.57
N PHE A 644 -7.75 26.09 5.45
CA PHE A 644 -6.63 25.69 6.30
C PHE A 644 -5.36 26.48 5.99
N THR A 645 -5.09 26.81 4.72
CA THR A 645 -4.00 27.73 4.36
C THR A 645 -4.16 29.08 5.07
N SER A 646 -5.37 29.65 5.05
CA SER A 646 -5.65 30.93 5.71
C SER A 646 -5.55 30.82 7.24
N LYS A 647 -5.98 29.72 7.83
CA LYS A 647 -5.95 29.51 9.30
C LYS A 647 -4.54 29.32 9.87
N TYR A 648 -3.68 28.58 9.17
CA TYR A 648 -2.35 28.23 9.67
C TYR A 648 -1.26 29.16 9.19
N PHE A 649 -1.31 29.58 7.94
CA PHE A 649 -0.22 30.34 7.31
C PHE A 649 -0.56 31.80 7.04
N THR A 650 -1.76 32.24 7.39
CA THR A 650 -2.22 33.62 7.17
C THR A 650 -2.08 34.11 5.71
N LYS A 651 -2.08 33.16 4.79
CA LYS A 651 -1.97 33.41 3.36
C LYS A 651 -3.35 33.43 2.73
N ASN A 652 -3.66 34.45 1.94
CA ASN A 652 -4.94 34.52 1.25
C ASN A 652 -4.82 33.89 -0.15
N VAL A 653 -5.57 32.82 -0.38
CA VAL A 653 -5.75 32.21 -1.71
C VAL A 653 -7.20 32.48 -2.12
N SER A 654 -7.44 33.29 -3.11
CA SER A 654 -8.80 33.75 -3.47
C SER A 654 -9.44 32.97 -4.63
N ALA A 655 -8.91 31.78 -4.97
CA ALA A 655 -9.37 31.05 -6.14
C ALA A 655 -10.75 30.41 -5.97
N TYR A 656 -11.07 29.91 -4.77
CA TYR A 656 -12.29 29.17 -4.48
C TYR A 656 -13.21 29.86 -3.47
N SER A 657 -13.29 31.19 -3.52
CA SER A 657 -13.94 32.04 -2.49
C SER A 657 -15.36 31.60 -2.11
N PHE A 658 -16.20 31.19 -3.06
CA PHE A 658 -17.56 30.71 -2.73
C PHE A 658 -17.51 29.45 -1.86
N GLY A 659 -16.64 28.51 -2.23
CA GLY A 659 -16.48 27.27 -1.48
C GLY A 659 -16.03 27.53 -0.05
N THR A 660 -15.08 28.43 0.12
CA THR A 660 -14.55 28.84 1.42
C THR A 660 -15.64 29.41 2.31
N TYR A 661 -16.41 30.40 1.83
CA TYR A 661 -17.50 31.00 2.61
C TYR A 661 -18.59 29.99 2.96
N TYR A 662 -18.92 29.10 2.03
CA TYR A 662 -19.92 28.07 2.27
C TYR A 662 -19.48 27.06 3.34
N LEU A 663 -18.22 26.59 3.29
CA LEU A 663 -17.67 25.68 4.30
C LEU A 663 -17.50 26.36 5.67
N GLU A 664 -17.12 27.63 5.73
CA GLU A 664 -17.06 28.37 6.99
C GLU A 664 -18.43 28.55 7.64
N ALA A 665 -19.45 28.80 6.83
CA ALA A 665 -20.81 28.86 7.33
C ALA A 665 -21.30 27.48 7.83
N LEU A 666 -20.92 26.39 7.18
CA LEU A 666 -21.17 25.03 7.68
C LEU A 666 -20.36 24.73 8.94
N GLU A 667 -19.10 25.17 9.02
CA GLU A 667 -18.27 25.05 10.23
C GLU A 667 -18.95 25.77 11.42
N TYR A 668 -19.55 26.94 11.17
CA TYR A 668 -20.30 27.66 12.20
C TYR A 668 -21.50 26.85 12.72
N ILE A 669 -22.20 26.13 11.84
CA ILE A 669 -23.36 25.32 12.18
C ILE A 669 -22.96 24.04 12.94
N TYR A 670 -21.88 23.37 12.52
CA TYR A 670 -21.54 22.02 12.96
C TYR A 670 -20.28 21.95 13.82
N GLY A 671 -19.49 23.01 13.90
CA GLY A 671 -18.25 23.13 14.66
C GLY A 671 -17.00 22.75 13.87
N SER A 672 -15.85 23.25 14.34
CA SER A 672 -14.54 23.01 13.72
C SER A 672 -14.14 21.53 13.68
N SER A 673 -14.58 20.73 14.66
CA SER A 673 -14.37 19.29 14.68
C SER A 673 -15.05 18.59 13.50
N ALA A 674 -16.21 19.05 13.07
CA ALA A 674 -16.92 18.50 11.91
C ALA A 674 -16.16 18.81 10.61
N LEU A 675 -15.73 20.06 10.41
CA LEU A 675 -14.92 20.45 9.25
C LEU A 675 -13.61 19.65 9.18
N ASN A 676 -12.90 19.50 10.30
CA ASN A 676 -11.70 18.68 10.37
C ASN A 676 -11.96 17.24 9.93
N LYS A 677 -13.07 16.65 10.38
CA LYS A 677 -13.46 15.29 10.01
C LYS A 677 -13.79 15.17 8.52
N TRP A 678 -14.50 16.14 7.95
CA TRP A 678 -14.83 16.13 6.53
C TRP A 678 -13.61 16.27 5.63
N TYR A 679 -12.61 17.00 6.08
CA TYR A 679 -11.39 17.26 5.33
C TYR A 679 -10.33 16.17 5.56
N TYR A 680 -9.93 15.93 6.80
CA TYR A 680 -8.79 15.04 7.14
C TYR A 680 -9.14 13.57 7.39
N ASP A 681 -10.43 13.23 7.55
CA ASP A 681 -10.85 11.82 7.68
C ASP A 681 -11.45 11.30 6.38
N ASP A 682 -12.67 11.71 6.03
CA ASP A 682 -13.30 11.34 4.76
C ASP A 682 -14.48 12.28 4.43
N THR A 683 -14.55 12.71 3.15
CA THR A 683 -15.63 13.56 2.64
C THR A 683 -17.02 12.92 2.69
N ASN A 684 -17.11 11.59 2.81
CA ASN A 684 -18.39 10.90 3.01
C ASN A 684 -19.09 11.31 4.31
N TYR A 685 -18.37 11.76 5.33
CA TYR A 685 -18.97 12.32 6.53
C TYR A 685 -19.73 13.64 6.26
N PHE A 686 -19.25 14.45 5.30
CA PHE A 686 -20.00 15.62 4.85
C PHE A 686 -21.29 15.25 4.14
N VAL A 687 -21.24 14.26 3.25
CA VAL A 687 -22.43 13.75 2.55
C VAL A 687 -23.45 13.22 3.55
N LYS A 688 -22.98 12.50 4.59
CA LYS A 688 -23.84 12.05 5.69
C LYS A 688 -24.53 13.20 6.41
N VAL A 689 -23.82 14.29 6.69
CA VAL A 689 -24.42 15.49 7.35
C VAL A 689 -25.56 16.07 6.52
N LEU A 690 -25.42 16.14 5.21
CA LEU A 690 -26.50 16.57 4.31
C LEU A 690 -27.68 15.60 4.36
N TYR A 691 -27.41 14.29 4.40
CA TYR A 691 -28.47 13.29 4.57
C TYR A 691 -29.24 13.45 5.88
N ASP A 692 -28.52 13.56 6.99
CA ASP A 692 -29.12 13.77 8.31
C ASP A 692 -29.89 15.09 8.36
N GLY A 693 -29.44 16.08 7.57
CA GLY A 693 -30.10 17.36 7.41
C GLY A 693 -31.44 17.27 6.69
N PHE A 694 -31.51 16.59 5.57
CA PHE A 694 -32.67 16.63 4.67
C PHE A 694 -33.47 15.34 4.60
N ASN A 695 -32.84 14.20 4.88
CA ASN A 695 -33.42 12.85 4.70
C ASN A 695 -34.02 12.67 3.28
N ASP A 696 -33.40 13.29 2.28
CA ASP A 696 -33.84 13.30 0.89
C ASP A 696 -32.61 13.26 -0.03
N GLU A 697 -32.42 12.13 -0.70
CA GLU A 697 -31.30 11.87 -1.60
C GLU A 697 -31.23 12.89 -2.76
N LYS A 698 -32.39 13.28 -3.28
CA LYS A 698 -32.43 14.22 -4.39
C LYS A 698 -31.94 15.62 -3.98
N ILE A 699 -32.24 16.04 -2.76
CA ILE A 699 -31.75 17.32 -2.23
C ILE A 699 -30.23 17.21 -2.07
N VAL A 700 -29.73 16.12 -1.47
CA VAL A 700 -28.29 15.89 -1.30
C VAL A 700 -27.57 15.91 -2.64
N MET A 701 -28.07 15.17 -3.65
CA MET A 701 -27.49 15.18 -5.01
C MET A 701 -27.50 16.57 -5.64
N ASN A 702 -28.58 17.33 -5.51
CA ASN A 702 -28.66 18.68 -6.04
C ASN A 702 -27.67 19.63 -5.37
N VAL A 703 -27.45 19.49 -4.05
CA VAL A 703 -26.45 20.26 -3.31
C VAL A 703 -25.05 19.92 -3.79
N LEU A 704 -24.70 18.62 -3.87
CA LEU A 704 -23.38 18.18 -4.30
C LEU A 704 -23.06 18.61 -5.74
N ASN A 705 -24.03 18.52 -6.65
CA ASN A 705 -23.87 19.01 -8.03
C ASN A 705 -23.70 20.53 -8.07
N ALA A 706 -24.49 21.25 -7.29
CA ALA A 706 -24.39 22.72 -7.22
C ALA A 706 -23.04 23.17 -6.64
N LEU A 707 -22.51 22.47 -5.65
CA LEU A 707 -21.19 22.74 -5.09
C LEU A 707 -20.09 22.39 -6.10
N SER A 708 -20.23 21.29 -6.83
CA SER A 708 -19.33 20.92 -7.93
C SER A 708 -19.23 22.01 -8.99
N ASP A 709 -20.35 22.61 -9.37
CA ASP A 709 -20.36 23.69 -10.37
C ASP A 709 -19.64 24.95 -9.88
N THR A 710 -19.44 25.14 -8.57
CA THR A 710 -18.73 26.29 -8.00
C THR A 710 -17.22 26.14 -7.99
N THR A 711 -16.69 24.94 -8.18
CA THR A 711 -15.24 24.66 -8.24
C THR A 711 -14.69 24.71 -9.65
N SER A 712 -15.52 24.81 -10.67
CA SER A 712 -15.05 24.99 -12.04
C SER A 712 -14.53 26.40 -12.23
N LEU A 713 -13.36 26.56 -12.87
CA LEU A 713 -12.78 27.87 -13.20
C LEU A 713 -13.68 28.73 -14.14
N ASP A 714 -14.68 28.12 -14.74
CA ASP A 714 -15.76 28.77 -15.52
C ASP A 714 -17.02 28.94 -14.66
N VAL A 715 -16.88 29.55 -13.48
CA VAL A 715 -17.95 29.69 -12.47
C VAL A 715 -19.19 30.34 -13.07
N THR A 716 -20.22 29.54 -13.27
CA THR A 716 -21.56 30.05 -13.48
C THR A 716 -22.30 30.06 -12.16
N TYR A 717 -22.43 31.22 -11.55
CA TYR A 717 -23.12 31.42 -10.25
C TYR A 717 -24.63 31.06 -10.25
N LYS A 718 -25.06 30.14 -11.12
CA LYS A 718 -26.45 29.74 -11.31
C LYS A 718 -27.12 29.11 -10.08
N HIS A 719 -26.30 28.50 -9.21
CA HIS A 719 -26.82 27.71 -8.07
C HIS A 719 -26.59 28.35 -6.70
N THR A 720 -25.95 29.54 -6.67
CA THR A 720 -25.56 30.16 -5.38
C THR A 720 -26.75 30.49 -4.49
N GLY A 721 -27.87 30.98 -5.05
CA GLY A 721 -29.07 31.20 -4.28
C GLY A 721 -29.71 29.95 -3.71
N TYR A 722 -29.67 28.84 -4.45
CA TYR A 722 -30.11 27.53 -3.95
C TYR A 722 -29.23 27.04 -2.81
N LEU A 723 -27.91 27.14 -2.94
CA LEU A 723 -26.98 26.76 -1.88
C LEU A 723 -27.15 27.63 -0.63
N LEU A 724 -27.40 28.93 -0.79
CA LEU A 724 -27.72 29.81 0.33
C LEU A 724 -29.01 29.39 1.03
N ASP A 725 -30.03 29.01 0.25
CA ASP A 725 -31.29 28.52 0.81
C ASP A 725 -31.10 27.26 1.66
N VAL A 726 -30.32 26.32 1.12
CA VAL A 726 -29.97 25.05 1.80
C VAL A 726 -29.21 25.32 3.11
N LEU A 727 -28.23 26.22 3.09
CA LEU A 727 -27.45 26.57 4.27
C LEU A 727 -28.31 27.17 5.39
N ILE A 728 -29.20 28.09 5.03
CA ILE A 728 -30.14 28.69 6.01
C ILE A 728 -31.12 27.65 6.55
N ASP A 729 -31.60 26.73 5.72
CA ASP A 729 -32.49 25.65 6.15
C ASP A 729 -31.77 24.69 7.11
N LEU A 730 -30.46 24.38 6.86
CA LEU A 730 -29.62 23.60 7.79
C LEU A 730 -29.38 24.35 9.11
N TYR A 731 -29.13 25.66 9.06
CA TYR A 731 -28.99 26.48 10.24
C TYR A 731 -30.27 26.46 11.13
N LYS A 732 -31.43 26.73 10.52
CA LYS A 732 -32.73 26.71 11.21
C LYS A 732 -33.00 25.37 11.90
N LYS A 733 -32.60 24.27 11.23
CA LYS A 733 -32.79 22.93 11.78
C LYS A 733 -31.86 22.64 12.97
N ASN A 734 -30.60 23.05 12.90
CA ASN A 734 -29.58 22.60 13.86
C ASN A 734 -29.35 23.60 15.01
N ILE A 735 -29.55 24.89 14.80
CA ILE A 735 -29.22 25.91 15.79
C ILE A 735 -30.46 26.68 16.28
N LYS A 736 -31.10 27.45 15.38
CA LYS A 736 -32.20 28.36 15.72
C LYS A 736 -33.23 28.44 14.61
N GLU A 737 -34.48 28.69 14.97
CA GLU A 737 -35.54 28.95 13.99
C GLU A 737 -35.35 30.32 13.28
N ASP A 738 -34.97 31.36 14.05
CA ASP A 738 -34.73 32.71 13.51
C ASP A 738 -33.22 32.97 13.31
N TYR A 739 -32.76 32.79 12.06
CA TYR A 739 -31.37 33.00 11.68
C TYR A 739 -31.00 34.50 11.64
N LEU A 740 -31.94 35.41 11.42
CA LEU A 740 -31.69 36.86 11.41
C LEU A 740 -31.31 37.39 12.78
N SER A 741 -31.70 36.72 13.85
CA SER A 741 -31.30 37.06 15.21
C SER A 741 -29.82 36.76 15.52
N ASP A 742 -29.16 35.95 14.69
CA ASP A 742 -27.75 35.60 14.84
C ASP A 742 -26.86 36.43 13.92
N LYS A 743 -26.39 37.58 14.45
CA LYS A 743 -25.56 38.53 13.69
C LYS A 743 -24.31 37.93 13.10
N LYS A 744 -23.67 36.93 13.78
CA LYS A 744 -22.48 36.22 13.28
C LYS A 744 -22.80 35.40 12.06
N PHE A 745 -23.87 34.60 12.13
CA PHE A 745 -24.28 33.79 11.00
C PHE A 745 -24.68 34.63 9.80
N VAL A 746 -25.48 35.70 10.04
CA VAL A 746 -25.82 36.64 8.96
C VAL A 746 -24.59 37.27 8.34
N PHE A 747 -23.56 37.60 9.14
CA PHE A 747 -22.30 38.14 8.62
C PHE A 747 -21.53 37.10 7.77
N LEU A 748 -21.54 35.81 8.14
CA LEU A 748 -20.99 34.73 7.33
C LEU A 748 -21.65 34.58 5.96
N LEU A 749 -22.94 34.93 5.85
CA LEU A 749 -23.68 34.86 4.58
C LEU A 749 -23.43 36.06 3.66
N LYS A 750 -22.93 37.16 4.20
CA LYS A 750 -22.77 38.42 3.43
C LYS A 750 -21.89 38.30 2.19
N PRO A 751 -20.72 37.65 2.22
CA PRO A 751 -19.90 37.45 1.03
C PRO A 751 -20.63 36.73 -0.11
N MET A 752 -21.50 35.78 0.20
CA MET A 752 -22.29 35.07 -0.80
C MET A 752 -23.32 35.97 -1.47
N LEU A 753 -23.80 37.00 -0.78
CA LEU A 753 -24.75 37.99 -1.32
C LEU A 753 -24.01 39.03 -2.19
N ASP A 754 -22.89 39.57 -1.67
CA ASP A 754 -22.19 40.71 -2.27
C ASP A 754 -21.39 40.29 -3.52
N PHE A 755 -20.81 39.10 -3.54
CA PHE A 755 -19.89 38.69 -4.61
C PHE A 755 -20.45 37.59 -5.52
N MET A 756 -21.40 36.79 -5.07
CA MET A 756 -21.79 35.56 -5.72
C MET A 756 -23.20 35.58 -6.36
N ASN A 757 -23.82 36.74 -6.46
CA ASN A 757 -25.11 36.93 -7.11
C ASN A 757 -26.20 35.94 -6.62
N ALA A 758 -26.31 35.77 -5.31
CA ALA A 758 -27.32 34.89 -4.70
C ALA A 758 -28.73 35.53 -4.68
N ASP A 759 -29.02 36.45 -5.59
CA ASP A 759 -30.28 37.25 -5.71
C ASP A 759 -31.50 36.37 -6.02
N ASN A 760 -31.31 35.15 -6.52
CA ASN A 760 -32.34 34.15 -6.73
C ASN A 760 -32.68 33.31 -5.48
N SER A 761 -32.02 33.54 -4.33
CA SER A 761 -32.37 32.94 -3.04
C SER A 761 -33.74 33.46 -2.54
N LYS A 762 -34.54 32.56 -1.96
CA LYS A 762 -35.79 32.92 -1.27
C LYS A 762 -35.59 33.87 -0.07
N TYR A 763 -34.38 33.87 0.53
CA TYR A 763 -33.99 34.71 1.66
C TYR A 763 -33.30 36.02 1.25
N TYR A 764 -33.05 36.24 -0.03
CA TYR A 764 -32.23 37.37 -0.52
C TYR A 764 -32.74 38.71 -0.01
N LYS A 765 -34.07 38.97 -0.09
CA LYS A 765 -34.64 40.27 0.31
C LYS A 765 -34.48 40.58 1.80
N GLU A 766 -34.55 39.57 2.64
CA GLU A 766 -34.39 39.73 4.09
C GLU A 766 -32.94 40.04 4.43
N LEU A 767 -32.01 39.29 3.83
CA LEU A 767 -30.58 39.45 4.04
C LEU A 767 -30.04 40.74 3.46
N ASN A 768 -30.47 41.13 2.26
CA ASN A 768 -30.01 42.36 1.59
C ASN A 768 -30.47 43.63 2.30
N ASN A 769 -31.56 43.57 3.09
CA ASN A 769 -32.02 44.67 3.94
C ASN A 769 -31.38 44.73 5.31
N TYR A 770 -30.52 43.77 5.64
CA TYR A 770 -29.83 43.70 6.92
C TYR A 770 -28.69 44.72 6.94
N ASP A 771 -28.71 45.66 7.89
CA ASP A 771 -27.67 46.71 8.01
C ASP A 771 -26.47 46.19 8.82
N TYR A 772 -25.31 46.13 8.17
CA TYR A 772 -24.02 45.78 8.74
C TYR A 772 -23.21 47.04 9.05
N GLU A 773 -23.29 47.54 10.25
CA GLU A 773 -22.41 48.64 10.66
C GLU A 773 -20.99 48.15 11.00
N LEU A 774 -20.02 48.36 10.12
CA LEU A 774 -18.59 48.14 10.37
C LEU A 774 -17.88 49.44 10.74
N ASN A 775 -18.59 50.36 11.45
CA ASN A 775 -18.05 51.68 11.83
C ASN A 775 -16.79 51.62 12.72
N PHE A 776 -16.54 50.44 13.36
CA PHE A 776 -15.36 50.23 14.14
C PHE A 776 -14.05 50.27 13.28
N LEU A 777 -14.08 49.95 12.00
CA LEU A 777 -12.90 49.96 11.13
C LEU A 777 -12.27 51.34 11.06
N ASP A 778 -13.09 52.43 11.04
CA ASP A 778 -12.58 53.81 11.03
C ASP A 778 -11.85 54.21 12.33
N ASN A 779 -12.20 53.57 13.43
CA ASN A 779 -11.49 53.75 14.70
C ASN A 779 -10.23 52.90 14.72
N LEU A 780 -10.33 51.63 14.33
CA LEU A 780 -9.17 50.70 14.30
C LEU A 780 -8.07 51.20 13.35
N LYS A 781 -8.41 51.85 12.26
CA LYS A 781 -7.47 52.48 11.31
C LYS A 781 -6.52 53.49 11.98
N LYS A 782 -6.99 54.18 13.05
CA LYS A 782 -6.16 55.16 13.77
C LYS A 782 -5.13 54.49 14.67
N ASP A 783 -5.38 53.24 15.06
CA ASP A 783 -4.55 52.50 16.00
C ASP A 783 -3.50 51.67 15.30
N ILE A 784 -3.70 51.36 14.00
CA ILE A 784 -2.76 50.61 13.18
C ILE A 784 -2.08 51.50 12.14
N ASN A 785 -0.78 51.45 12.06
CA ASN A 785 0.04 52.31 11.20
C ASN A 785 0.21 51.71 9.77
N TYR A 786 -0.90 51.30 9.15
CA TYR A 786 -0.96 50.86 7.77
C TYR A 786 -1.82 51.82 6.92
N ASP A 787 -1.36 52.12 5.72
CA ASP A 787 -2.08 52.92 4.70
C ASP A 787 -2.89 51.96 3.82
N TYR A 788 -4.21 52.16 3.77
CA TYR A 788 -5.19 51.18 3.30
C TYR A 788 -5.61 51.35 1.86
N TYR A 789 -5.85 50.19 1.19
CA TYR A 789 -6.56 50.15 -0.10
C TYR A 789 -7.79 49.27 -0.12
N ASN A 790 -8.04 48.39 0.89
CA ASN A 790 -9.20 47.52 0.88
C ASN A 790 -10.05 47.67 2.13
N TYR A 791 -11.37 47.77 1.94
CA TYR A 791 -12.35 47.81 3.05
C TYR A 791 -13.02 46.44 3.27
N TYR A 792 -12.46 45.37 2.69
CA TYR A 792 -13.09 44.09 2.75
C TYR A 792 -12.62 43.32 3.98
N VAL A 793 -13.59 42.87 4.76
CA VAL A 793 -13.38 42.08 5.96
C VAL A 793 -14.12 40.76 5.79
N GLU A 794 -13.40 39.67 5.92
CA GLU A 794 -13.92 38.34 5.82
C GLU A 794 -14.07 37.69 7.19
N PRO A 795 -15.08 36.86 7.42
CA PRO A 795 -15.12 36.03 8.63
C PRO A 795 -14.06 34.92 8.53
N ILE A 796 -13.52 34.50 9.66
CA ILE A 796 -12.68 33.30 9.80
C ILE A 796 -12.99 32.64 11.15
N ILE A 797 -13.15 31.31 11.14
CA ILE A 797 -13.43 30.53 12.36
C ILE A 797 -12.17 29.79 12.77
N ILE A 798 -11.73 30.01 14.01
CA ILE A 798 -10.55 29.35 14.58
C ILE A 798 -10.96 28.76 15.93
N ASN A 799 -10.90 27.44 16.06
CA ASN A 799 -11.27 26.72 17.28
C ASN A 799 -12.68 27.13 17.78
N ASP A 800 -13.68 27.05 16.93
CA ASP A 800 -15.08 27.40 17.18
C ASP A 800 -15.34 28.88 17.54
N LYS A 801 -14.33 29.73 17.43
CA LYS A 801 -14.46 31.18 17.64
C LYS A 801 -14.32 31.93 16.35
N MET A 802 -15.33 32.76 16.03
CA MET A 802 -15.32 33.58 14.84
C MET A 802 -14.52 34.85 15.09
N TYR A 803 -13.62 35.17 14.20
CA TYR A 803 -12.89 36.41 14.06
C TYR A 803 -13.25 37.09 12.74
N LEU A 804 -12.97 38.37 12.65
CA LEU A 804 -12.98 39.10 11.39
C LEU A 804 -11.56 39.19 10.88
N SER A 805 -11.31 38.73 9.66
CA SER A 805 -10.01 38.79 8.99
C SER A 805 -9.99 40.00 8.07
N TRP A 806 -9.12 40.95 8.32
CA TRP A 806 -8.96 42.14 7.50
C TRP A 806 -7.58 42.15 6.87
N TYR A 807 -7.55 42.04 5.52
CA TYR A 807 -6.33 42.10 4.76
C TYR A 807 -5.96 43.55 4.44
N VAL A 808 -4.76 43.99 4.83
CA VAL A 808 -4.24 45.33 4.68
C VAL A 808 -2.87 45.33 4.01
N TRP A 809 -2.59 46.33 3.19
CA TRP A 809 -1.27 46.58 2.63
C TRP A 809 -0.90 48.06 2.71
N ASN A 810 0.40 48.36 2.72
CA ASN A 810 0.88 49.74 2.69
C ASN A 810 0.81 50.34 1.28
N LEU A 811 0.77 51.66 1.20
CA LEU A 811 0.71 52.43 -0.08
C LEU A 811 1.88 52.13 -1.03
N SER A 812 3.02 51.67 -0.53
CA SER A 812 4.17 51.28 -1.33
C SER A 812 4.07 49.85 -1.87
N GLY A 813 3.12 49.05 -1.42
CA GLY A 813 2.98 47.63 -1.77
C GLY A 813 4.12 46.73 -1.24
N THR A 814 4.89 47.24 -0.28
CA THR A 814 6.09 46.54 0.23
C THR A 814 5.84 45.76 1.51
N LYS A 815 4.72 45.98 2.21
CA LYS A 815 4.32 45.24 3.39
C LYS A 815 2.84 44.95 3.38
N ASN A 816 2.50 43.67 3.63
CA ASN A 816 1.15 43.21 3.78
C ASN A 816 0.96 42.71 5.21
N ALA A 817 -0.27 42.80 5.72
CA ALA A 817 -0.62 42.16 6.96
C ALA A 817 -2.07 41.69 6.94
N ILE A 818 -2.36 40.63 7.71
CA ILE A 818 -3.71 40.21 8.00
C ILE A 818 -3.99 40.61 9.45
N ILE A 819 -5.12 41.25 9.69
CA ILE A 819 -5.54 41.65 11.03
C ILE A 819 -6.72 40.77 11.43
N TRP A 820 -6.51 39.93 12.43
CA TRP A 820 -7.60 39.16 13.02
C TRP A 820 -8.22 39.99 14.16
N ILE A 821 -9.53 40.26 14.05
CA ILE A 821 -10.27 41.12 14.95
C ILE A 821 -11.26 40.27 15.74
N ASP A 822 -11.11 40.24 17.07
CA ASP A 822 -12.12 39.70 17.99
C ASP A 822 -13.24 40.74 18.17
N TYR A 823 -14.31 40.56 17.41
CA TYR A 823 -15.41 41.50 17.36
C TYR A 823 -16.62 41.03 18.19
N ASP A 824 -17.18 41.89 19.00
CA ASP A 824 -18.41 41.66 19.73
C ASP A 824 -19.62 42.09 18.90
N PHE A 825 -20.21 41.19 18.19
CA PHE A 825 -21.36 41.44 17.33
C PHE A 825 -22.59 41.98 18.05
N ASP A 826 -22.74 41.69 19.38
CA ASP A 826 -23.86 42.16 20.16
C ASP A 826 -23.68 43.62 20.56
N LYS A 827 -22.47 44.02 20.94
CA LYS A 827 -22.14 45.37 21.37
C LYS A 827 -21.69 46.31 20.24
N GLY A 828 -21.23 45.74 19.12
CA GLY A 828 -20.66 46.49 18.00
C GLY A 828 -19.25 47.02 18.27
N ASP A 829 -18.46 46.36 19.15
CA ASP A 829 -17.15 46.80 19.57
C ASP A 829 -16.04 45.77 19.30
N VAL A 830 -14.81 46.24 19.05
CA VAL A 830 -13.61 45.44 19.00
C VAL A 830 -13.16 45.11 20.41
N LYS A 831 -13.08 43.81 20.74
CA LYS A 831 -12.56 43.32 22.00
C LYS A 831 -11.04 43.29 22.03
N ASP A 832 -10.47 42.79 20.93
CA ASP A 832 -9.02 42.62 20.76
C ASP A 832 -8.71 42.48 19.29
N PHE A 833 -7.46 42.66 18.89
CA PHE A 833 -6.99 42.37 17.54
C PHE A 833 -5.54 41.90 17.54
N LYS A 834 -5.20 41.09 16.54
CA LYS A 834 -3.83 40.60 16.33
C LYS A 834 -3.41 40.95 14.92
N ILE A 835 -2.24 41.59 14.75
CA ILE A 835 -1.64 41.86 13.45
C ILE A 835 -0.68 40.71 13.15
N LEU A 836 -0.85 40.14 11.97
CA LEU A 836 -0.02 39.07 11.43
C LEU A 836 0.68 39.68 10.21
N GLU A 837 1.96 40.00 10.35
CA GLU A 837 2.76 40.51 9.22
C GLU A 837 3.19 39.36 8.32
N GLU A 838 3.10 39.58 6.98
CA GLU A 838 3.65 38.63 5.98
C GLU A 838 5.16 38.72 5.90
#